data_f7ca7589669132ba7b70f98598ab916a
#
_entry.id   f7ca7589669132ba7b70f98598ab916a
#
_cell.length_a   1.000
_cell.length_b   1.000
_cell.length_c   1.000
_cell.angle_alpha   90.00
_cell.angle_beta   90.00
_cell.angle_gamma   90.00
#
_symmetry.space_group_name_H-M   'P 1'
#
loop_
_entity.id
_entity.type
_entity.pdbx_description
1 polymer ?
#
loop_
_entity_poly.entity_id
_entity_poly.type
_entity_poly.pdbx_seq_one_letter_code
_entity_poly.pdbx_strand_id
1 'polypeptide(L)'
;MKEFYQQSKEEIRKLLNGSIHPLSDEQVKEHQKKYGMNELVEGTKKSTVQIFLEQYKDFLVIILILAAIISGFLGDVESTLVIVIVITINAILGTVQTVKAEQSLEGLKKLSSPMAKVMRNGQIMEVASREVTVGDEVILEAGDQIPADGRILECASMKVDESALTGESLAVEKEDILLDETVPLGDQKNMVFSGSFVTYGRGSFLVTSVGMETEVGKIAAMLKTTSEKRTPLQINLDQFGQKLSIIIMVFCVALFAINVWQGKPAGDAFMFAVALAVAAIPEALSSIVTIVLSFGTRKMAKEGAIIRKLQAVEGLGSVSVICSDKTGTLTQNKMTVEQCYVEKKCYDADVLTKENEAQKQLMIAGILCSDAKVVEGQEFGDPTETALIHAGNRMSMDAEEIREHFPRISEVPFDSDRKLMSTLHDLESGRTMLTKGAVDVLLDRTDMIQENGKIRTMTNQDRKDIERQNQEFSANGLRVLAFAYKKMDGVKEINVDDEKNYVFLGLISMMDPPRKESKMAVEECIKAGMKPIMITGDHKVTAAAIAKRIGILKKPEEACEGMEIDGLSDEELKDFVEGISVYARVSPEHKIRIVRAWQEKGNIVAMTGDGVNDAPALKQADIGVAMGITGTEVAKDASSMVLTDDNFATIIKAVENGRNVYENIKHAIQFLLSGNFGGILAVLYASIMALPVPFAPVHLLFINLLTDSLPAIALGLEPHTKAVMERKPRPMNESILTKDFLIRIGLEGFVIAAMTMIAYTIGLKTGNTILAQTMAFATLCTSRLVHGYNSKSNAPVIFTKRFFNNIYLAGAFILGLVLITGVVMIPNLHAMFKVQTLTFCQLMIVYGLAFLNLPIIQCLKAIMKKAAGN
;
A
#
# COMPACT_ATOMS: atom_id res chain seq x y z
N MET A 1 -17.60 37.14 23.37
CA MET A 1 -17.21 35.99 24.21
C MET A 1 -15.69 35.96 24.15
N LYS A 2 -14.99 35.66 25.24
CA LYS A 2 -13.52 35.48 25.13
C LYS A 2 -13.22 34.26 24.30
N GLU A 3 -12.19 34.32 23.48
CA GLU A 3 -11.70 33.18 22.70
C GLU A 3 -11.13 32.09 23.63
N PHE A 4 -11.05 30.83 23.19
CA PHE A 4 -10.59 29.73 24.04
C PHE A 4 -9.15 29.91 24.56
N TYR A 5 -8.25 30.50 23.76
CA TYR A 5 -6.89 30.79 24.21
C TYR A 5 -6.79 31.90 25.27
N GLN A 6 -7.87 32.67 25.47
CA GLN A 6 -7.98 33.73 26.50
C GLN A 6 -8.67 33.26 27.77
N GLN A 7 -9.00 31.98 27.92
CA GLN A 7 -9.73 31.40 29.07
C GLN A 7 -8.84 30.44 29.82
N SER A 8 -9.07 30.35 31.13
CA SER A 8 -8.37 29.36 31.99
C SER A 8 -8.86 27.93 31.69
N LYS A 9 -8.04 26.93 32.01
CA LYS A 9 -8.37 25.51 31.85
C LYS A 9 -9.67 25.12 32.56
N GLU A 10 -9.87 25.61 33.76
CA GLU A 10 -11.06 25.30 34.55
C GLU A 10 -12.31 25.96 33.95
N GLU A 11 -12.18 27.17 33.43
CA GLU A 11 -13.30 27.86 32.78
C GLU A 11 -13.75 27.10 31.53
N ILE A 12 -12.80 26.65 30.67
CA ILE A 12 -13.10 25.90 29.47
C ILE A 12 -13.69 24.53 29.79
N ARG A 13 -13.12 23.79 30.77
CA ARG A 13 -13.69 22.51 31.20
C ARG A 13 -15.12 22.66 31.67
N LYS A 14 -15.41 23.67 32.49
CA LYS A 14 -16.78 23.96 32.95
C LYS A 14 -17.71 24.36 31.83
N LEU A 15 -17.21 25.14 30.84
CA LEU A 15 -18.00 25.60 29.72
C LEU A 15 -18.40 24.44 28.80
N LEU A 16 -17.46 23.55 28.51
CA LEU A 16 -17.65 22.46 27.55
C LEU A 16 -18.24 21.19 28.18
N ASN A 17 -17.74 20.76 29.32
CA ASN A 17 -18.14 19.51 29.99
C ASN A 17 -19.15 19.67 31.11
N GLY A 18 -19.46 20.91 31.52
CA GLY A 18 -20.29 21.16 32.73
C GLY A 18 -19.63 20.72 34.03
N SER A 19 -18.42 20.13 34.00
CA SER A 19 -17.67 19.63 35.16
C SER A 19 -16.15 19.77 34.92
N ILE A 20 -15.36 19.54 35.99
CA ILE A 20 -13.89 19.54 35.93
C ILE A 20 -13.37 18.15 35.51
N HIS A 21 -14.21 17.13 35.49
CA HIS A 21 -13.85 15.75 35.21
C HIS A 21 -13.88 15.44 33.69
N PRO A 22 -13.12 14.45 33.25
CA PRO A 22 -13.21 13.93 31.87
C PRO A 22 -14.62 13.45 31.52
N LEU A 23 -14.98 13.44 30.24
CA LEU A 23 -16.30 13.03 29.76
C LEU A 23 -16.61 11.57 30.11
N SER A 24 -17.86 11.30 30.45
CA SER A 24 -18.40 9.95 30.50
C SER A 24 -18.91 9.49 29.14
N ASP A 25 -19.08 8.18 28.95
CA ASP A 25 -19.56 7.60 27.70
C ASP A 25 -20.94 8.13 27.26
N GLU A 26 -21.78 8.49 28.22
CA GLU A 26 -23.10 9.09 27.95
C GLU A 26 -22.94 10.52 27.43
N GLN A 27 -22.08 11.31 28.04
CA GLN A 27 -21.78 12.68 27.61
C GLN A 27 -21.10 12.69 26.25
N VAL A 28 -20.20 11.75 25.97
CA VAL A 28 -19.58 11.60 24.62
C VAL A 28 -20.65 11.42 23.55
N LYS A 29 -21.62 10.54 23.75
CA LYS A 29 -22.73 10.31 22.79
C LYS A 29 -23.61 11.55 22.63
N GLU A 30 -23.83 12.30 23.69
CA GLU A 30 -24.59 13.55 23.64
C GLU A 30 -23.82 14.62 22.86
N HIS A 31 -22.52 14.77 23.14
CA HIS A 31 -21.65 15.72 22.45
C HIS A 31 -21.50 15.36 20.96
N GLN A 32 -21.34 14.08 20.61
CA GLN A 32 -21.32 13.64 19.19
C GLN A 32 -22.62 13.95 18.46
N LYS A 33 -23.78 13.85 19.14
CA LYS A 33 -25.07 14.27 18.55
C LYS A 33 -25.17 15.79 18.37
N LYS A 34 -24.58 16.56 19.29
CA LYS A 34 -24.65 18.03 19.30
C LYS A 34 -23.66 18.66 18.31
N TYR A 35 -22.41 18.19 18.30
CA TYR A 35 -21.32 18.78 17.53
C TYR A 35 -20.97 18.02 16.24
N GLY A 36 -21.55 16.83 16.06
CA GLY A 36 -21.22 15.94 14.93
C GLY A 36 -19.99 15.06 15.19
N MET A 37 -19.64 14.28 14.19
CA MET A 37 -18.40 13.49 14.18
C MET A 37 -17.23 14.38 13.76
N ASN A 38 -16.03 14.06 14.23
CA ASN A 38 -14.81 14.76 13.85
C ASN A 38 -14.34 14.32 12.46
N GLU A 39 -15.09 14.73 11.46
CA GLU A 39 -14.83 14.44 10.05
C GLU A 39 -14.89 15.73 9.22
N LEU A 40 -13.93 15.90 8.33
CA LEU A 40 -14.03 16.94 7.31
C LEU A 40 -15.05 16.46 6.26
N VAL A 41 -16.05 17.27 5.97
CA VAL A 41 -17.00 16.97 4.89
C VAL A 41 -16.23 17.08 3.58
N GLU A 42 -15.78 15.96 3.06
CA GLU A 42 -15.30 15.86 1.69
C GLU A 42 -16.40 16.40 0.76
N GLY A 43 -16.02 17.14 -0.27
CA GLY A 43 -16.94 17.89 -1.15
C GLY A 43 -18.20 17.09 -1.47
N THR A 44 -19.32 17.79 -1.70
CA THR A 44 -20.65 17.20 -1.89
C THR A 44 -20.57 15.99 -2.80
N LYS A 45 -20.75 14.79 -2.25
CA LYS A 45 -20.84 13.56 -3.04
C LYS A 45 -21.88 13.77 -4.11
N LYS A 46 -21.53 13.47 -5.36
CA LYS A 46 -22.50 13.53 -6.45
C LYS A 46 -23.66 12.61 -6.10
N SER A 47 -24.88 13.11 -6.18
CA SER A 47 -26.04 12.26 -5.98
C SER A 47 -26.10 11.22 -7.11
N THR A 48 -26.66 10.04 -6.82
CA THR A 48 -26.88 8.99 -7.86
C THR A 48 -27.57 9.54 -9.10
N VAL A 49 -28.47 10.51 -8.91
CA VAL A 49 -29.17 11.19 -10.02
C VAL A 49 -28.22 12.08 -10.83
N GLN A 50 -27.28 12.75 -10.18
CA GLN A 50 -26.26 13.55 -10.90
C GLN A 50 -25.33 12.65 -11.69
N ILE A 51 -24.87 11.54 -11.12
CA ILE A 51 -24.04 10.54 -11.83
C ILE A 51 -24.80 10.00 -13.04
N PHE A 52 -26.11 9.73 -12.89
CA PHE A 52 -26.95 9.26 -13.98
C PHE A 52 -27.08 10.31 -15.09
N LEU A 53 -27.31 11.57 -14.76
CA LEU A 53 -27.40 12.66 -15.74
C LEU A 53 -26.05 12.97 -16.42
N GLU A 54 -24.94 12.75 -15.72
CA GLU A 54 -23.60 12.88 -16.28
C GLU A 54 -23.32 11.85 -17.38
N GLN A 55 -23.93 10.65 -17.34
CA GLN A 55 -23.79 9.66 -18.41
C GLN A 55 -24.29 10.20 -19.76
N TYR A 56 -25.28 11.09 -19.76
CA TYR A 56 -25.81 11.71 -20.99
C TYR A 56 -24.90 12.80 -21.57
N LYS A 57 -23.85 13.24 -20.84
CA LYS A 57 -22.83 14.17 -21.35
C LYS A 57 -21.69 13.48 -22.08
N ASP A 58 -21.68 12.15 -22.06
CA ASP A 58 -20.72 11.38 -22.82
C ASP A 58 -20.85 11.67 -24.31
N PHE A 59 -19.71 11.87 -24.97
CA PHE A 59 -19.66 12.26 -26.38
C PHE A 59 -20.40 11.27 -27.29
N LEU A 60 -20.30 9.98 -26.99
CA LEU A 60 -20.96 8.92 -27.74
C LEU A 60 -22.46 8.92 -27.54
N VAL A 61 -22.91 9.12 -26.31
CA VAL A 61 -24.34 9.24 -26.01
C VAL A 61 -24.93 10.45 -26.74
N ILE A 62 -24.20 11.57 -26.85
CA ILE A 62 -24.63 12.72 -27.64
C ILE A 62 -24.79 12.35 -29.12
N ILE A 63 -23.85 11.59 -29.71
CA ILE A 63 -23.98 11.12 -31.10
C ILE A 63 -25.22 10.23 -31.26
N LEU A 64 -25.49 9.33 -30.30
CA LEU A 64 -26.65 8.47 -30.36
C LEU A 64 -27.97 9.25 -30.18
N ILE A 65 -27.99 10.28 -29.35
CA ILE A 65 -29.14 11.18 -29.24
C ILE A 65 -29.38 11.89 -30.58
N LEU A 66 -28.32 12.39 -31.22
CA LEU A 66 -28.43 12.99 -32.55
C LEU A 66 -28.94 11.97 -33.58
N ALA A 67 -28.43 10.73 -33.55
CA ALA A 67 -28.90 9.64 -34.41
C ALA A 67 -30.38 9.31 -34.15
N ALA A 68 -30.85 9.30 -32.91
CA ALA A 68 -32.25 9.08 -32.57
C ALA A 68 -33.12 10.22 -33.10
N ILE A 69 -32.68 11.46 -32.97
CA ILE A 69 -33.39 12.64 -33.50
C ILE A 69 -33.50 12.55 -35.01
N ILE A 70 -32.39 12.26 -35.73
CA ILE A 70 -32.39 12.13 -37.20
C ILE A 70 -33.30 10.96 -37.64
N SER A 71 -33.22 9.80 -36.95
CA SER A 71 -34.06 8.66 -37.25
C SER A 71 -35.57 8.98 -37.07
N GLY A 72 -35.89 9.77 -36.02
CA GLY A 72 -37.26 10.23 -35.81
C GLY A 72 -37.76 11.17 -36.91
N PHE A 73 -36.89 12.11 -37.38
CA PHE A 73 -37.21 12.97 -38.51
C PHE A 73 -37.38 12.24 -39.85
N LEU A 74 -36.65 11.12 -40.01
CA LEU A 74 -36.78 10.23 -41.17
C LEU A 74 -38.05 9.30 -41.11
N GLY A 75 -38.81 9.38 -40.01
CA GLY A 75 -40.04 8.61 -39.82
C GLY A 75 -39.88 7.21 -39.24
N ASP A 76 -38.65 6.82 -38.85
CA ASP A 76 -38.36 5.55 -38.18
C ASP A 76 -38.50 5.69 -36.66
N VAL A 77 -39.75 5.72 -36.19
CA VAL A 77 -40.12 5.87 -34.77
C VAL A 77 -39.65 4.66 -33.95
N GLU A 78 -39.70 3.46 -34.54
CA GLU A 78 -39.25 2.25 -33.85
C GLU A 78 -37.78 2.28 -33.53
N SER A 79 -36.91 2.65 -34.47
CA SER A 79 -35.48 2.82 -34.26
C SER A 79 -35.18 3.90 -33.23
N THR A 80 -35.90 5.02 -33.30
CA THR A 80 -35.76 6.12 -32.33
C THR A 80 -36.04 5.64 -30.90
N LEU A 81 -37.16 4.94 -30.69
CA LEU A 81 -37.53 4.42 -29.38
C LEU A 81 -36.48 3.43 -28.82
N VAL A 82 -36.03 2.53 -29.69
CA VAL A 82 -34.99 1.54 -29.33
C VAL A 82 -33.70 2.23 -28.92
N ILE A 83 -33.22 3.20 -29.67
CA ILE A 83 -31.99 3.94 -29.33
C ILE A 83 -32.13 4.63 -27.96
N VAL A 84 -33.27 5.30 -27.69
CA VAL A 84 -33.55 5.97 -26.41
C VAL A 84 -33.57 4.99 -25.24
N ILE A 85 -34.25 3.84 -25.41
CA ILE A 85 -34.29 2.79 -24.36
C ILE A 85 -32.89 2.31 -24.06
N VAL A 86 -32.07 2.03 -25.07
CA VAL A 86 -30.73 1.51 -24.90
C VAL A 86 -29.81 2.53 -24.26
N ILE A 87 -29.87 3.80 -24.67
CA ILE A 87 -29.12 4.88 -24.00
C ILE A 87 -29.50 4.94 -22.51
N THR A 88 -30.77 4.82 -22.18
CA THR A 88 -31.25 4.86 -20.80
C THR A 88 -30.72 3.66 -19.99
N ILE A 89 -30.77 2.44 -20.57
CA ILE A 89 -30.22 1.24 -19.92
C ILE A 89 -28.70 1.40 -19.71
N ASN A 90 -27.98 1.93 -20.70
CA ASN A 90 -26.55 2.19 -20.58
C ASN A 90 -26.26 3.20 -19.46
N ALA A 91 -27.03 4.29 -19.39
CA ALA A 91 -26.88 5.28 -18.33
C ALA A 91 -27.12 4.70 -16.92
N ILE A 92 -28.12 3.81 -16.78
CA ILE A 92 -28.39 3.10 -15.52
C ILE A 92 -27.20 2.21 -15.12
N LEU A 93 -26.70 1.41 -16.06
CA LEU A 93 -25.57 0.49 -15.79
C LEU A 93 -24.27 1.22 -15.49
N GLY A 94 -23.95 2.27 -16.27
CA GLY A 94 -22.80 3.14 -16.00
C GLY A 94 -22.89 3.78 -14.61
N THR A 95 -24.07 4.22 -14.21
CA THR A 95 -24.34 4.76 -12.87
C THR A 95 -24.09 3.70 -11.78
N VAL A 96 -24.64 2.50 -11.94
CA VAL A 96 -24.45 1.40 -10.97
C VAL A 96 -22.98 1.02 -10.84
N GLN A 97 -22.24 0.96 -11.95
CA GLN A 97 -20.81 0.67 -11.96
C GLN A 97 -20.02 1.76 -11.21
N THR A 98 -20.28 3.04 -11.49
CA THR A 98 -19.62 4.18 -10.85
C THR A 98 -19.90 4.20 -9.35
N VAL A 99 -21.16 4.08 -8.93
CA VAL A 99 -21.56 4.07 -7.52
C VAL A 99 -20.91 2.90 -6.77
N LYS A 100 -20.86 1.69 -7.34
CA LYS A 100 -20.19 0.55 -6.71
C LYS A 100 -18.67 0.74 -6.60
N ALA A 101 -18.04 1.36 -7.60
CA ALA A 101 -16.61 1.69 -7.55
C ALA A 101 -16.33 2.70 -6.41
N GLU A 102 -17.12 3.77 -6.31
CA GLU A 102 -17.00 4.78 -5.24
C GLU A 102 -17.22 4.17 -3.85
N GLN A 103 -18.25 3.35 -3.67
CA GLN A 103 -18.50 2.66 -2.38
C GLN A 103 -17.36 1.74 -1.96
N SER A 104 -16.73 1.05 -2.92
CA SER A 104 -15.58 0.20 -2.63
C SER A 104 -14.36 1.00 -2.17
N LEU A 105 -14.14 2.18 -2.74
CA LEU A 105 -13.09 3.12 -2.35
C LEU A 105 -13.34 3.71 -0.96
N GLU A 106 -14.58 4.10 -0.66
CA GLU A 106 -14.94 4.64 0.66
C GLU A 106 -14.72 3.61 1.77
N GLY A 107 -15.03 2.33 1.51
CA GLY A 107 -14.76 1.26 2.46
C GLY A 107 -13.28 1.12 2.81
N LEU A 108 -12.37 1.39 1.86
CA LEU A 108 -10.92 1.37 2.10
C LEU A 108 -10.43 2.57 2.91
N LYS A 109 -10.96 3.77 2.67
CA LYS A 109 -10.62 4.98 3.45
C LYS A 109 -10.92 4.79 4.94
N LYS A 110 -12.01 4.10 5.29
CA LYS A 110 -12.38 3.82 6.69
C LYS A 110 -11.40 2.89 7.42
N LEU A 111 -10.67 2.05 6.73
CA LEU A 111 -9.67 1.15 7.32
C LEU A 111 -8.36 1.86 7.68
N SER A 112 -8.14 3.09 7.21
CA SER A 112 -6.93 3.88 7.42
C SER A 112 -7.18 5.14 8.28
N SER A 113 -8.21 5.16 9.12
CA SER A 113 -8.48 6.32 9.98
C SER A 113 -7.42 6.43 11.07
N PRO A 114 -6.86 7.64 11.32
CA PRO A 114 -5.93 7.86 12.42
C PRO A 114 -6.57 7.51 13.77
N MET A 115 -5.75 7.08 14.73
CA MET A 115 -6.18 6.82 16.11
C MET A 115 -5.78 7.97 17.00
N ALA A 116 -6.49 8.15 18.12
CA ALA A 116 -6.20 9.16 19.13
C ALA A 116 -6.35 8.56 20.54
N LYS A 117 -5.43 8.93 21.43
CA LYS A 117 -5.48 8.55 22.86
C LYS A 117 -6.31 9.59 23.61
N VAL A 118 -7.43 9.17 24.19
CA VAL A 118 -8.33 10.06 24.94
C VAL A 118 -8.51 9.59 26.37
N MET A 119 -8.73 10.55 27.29
CA MET A 119 -9.09 10.28 28.67
C MET A 119 -10.61 10.36 28.82
N ARG A 120 -11.27 9.22 29.02
CA ARG A 120 -12.72 9.12 29.29
C ARG A 120 -12.97 8.27 30.52
N ASN A 121 -13.95 8.61 31.32
CA ASN A 121 -14.25 7.94 32.60
C ASN A 121 -13.01 7.81 33.53
N GLY A 122 -12.03 8.69 33.40
CA GLY A 122 -10.77 8.62 34.15
C GLY A 122 -9.79 7.53 33.69
N GLN A 123 -10.02 6.91 32.52
CA GLN A 123 -9.14 5.93 31.92
C GLN A 123 -8.68 6.38 30.54
N ILE A 124 -7.43 6.07 30.21
CA ILE A 124 -6.88 6.32 28.88
C ILE A 124 -7.36 5.20 27.95
N MET A 125 -7.94 5.58 26.83
CA MET A 125 -8.37 4.66 25.79
C MET A 125 -7.99 5.17 24.39
N GLU A 126 -7.77 4.27 23.47
CA GLU A 126 -7.51 4.59 22.09
C GLU A 126 -8.81 4.53 21.29
N VAL A 127 -9.12 5.61 20.58
CA VAL A 127 -10.32 5.74 19.75
C VAL A 127 -9.96 6.21 18.34
N ALA A 128 -10.81 5.94 17.36
CA ALA A 128 -10.63 6.52 16.04
C ALA A 128 -10.75 8.06 16.13
N SER A 129 -9.84 8.81 15.47
CA SER A 129 -9.85 10.28 15.49
C SER A 129 -11.21 10.88 15.13
N ARG A 130 -12.00 10.23 14.26
CA ARG A 130 -13.36 10.64 13.92
C ARG A 130 -14.37 10.56 15.08
N GLU A 131 -14.05 9.79 16.13
CA GLU A 131 -14.91 9.61 17.30
C GLU A 131 -14.59 10.57 18.45
N VAL A 132 -13.52 11.38 18.27
CA VAL A 132 -13.17 12.47 19.17
C VAL A 132 -14.25 13.54 19.11
N THR A 133 -14.64 14.09 20.28
CA THR A 133 -15.69 15.10 20.36
C THR A 133 -15.26 16.29 21.22
N VAL A 134 -15.98 17.40 21.10
CA VAL A 134 -15.74 18.60 21.91
C VAL A 134 -15.84 18.24 23.39
N GLY A 135 -14.83 18.63 24.17
CA GLY A 135 -14.72 18.32 25.60
C GLY A 135 -13.92 17.06 25.92
N ASP A 136 -13.50 16.26 24.93
CA ASP A 136 -12.54 15.17 25.15
C ASP A 136 -11.18 15.72 25.59
N GLU A 137 -10.52 15.04 26.49
CA GLU A 137 -9.13 15.27 26.82
C GLU A 137 -8.25 14.31 26.04
N VAL A 138 -7.45 14.84 25.13
CA VAL A 138 -6.56 14.06 24.25
C VAL A 138 -5.13 14.11 24.77
N ILE A 139 -4.47 12.97 24.81
CA ILE A 139 -3.07 12.82 25.21
C ILE A 139 -2.22 12.75 23.95
N LEU A 140 -1.13 13.52 23.93
CA LEU A 140 -0.21 13.64 22.79
C LEU A 140 1.22 13.26 23.18
N GLU A 141 1.88 12.56 22.29
CA GLU A 141 3.31 12.23 22.33
C GLU A 141 3.97 12.58 20.99
N ALA A 142 5.31 12.67 20.98
CA ALA A 142 6.04 12.93 19.74
C ALA A 142 5.73 11.87 18.67
N GLY A 143 5.31 12.33 17.50
CA GLY A 143 4.85 11.50 16.38
C GLY A 143 3.33 11.38 16.25
N ASP A 144 2.55 11.86 17.21
CA ASP A 144 1.10 11.84 17.15
C ASP A 144 0.58 12.96 16.24
N GLN A 145 -0.49 12.68 15.51
CA GLN A 145 -1.28 13.67 14.81
C GLN A 145 -2.32 14.27 15.75
N ILE A 146 -2.47 15.59 15.73
CA ILE A 146 -3.49 16.29 16.49
C ILE A 146 -4.85 16.10 15.80
N PRO A 147 -5.81 15.41 16.45
CA PRO A 147 -7.05 15.00 15.77
C PRO A 147 -8.07 16.14 15.64
N ALA A 148 -8.01 17.15 16.50
CA ALA A 148 -9.00 18.22 16.61
C ALA A 148 -8.34 19.49 17.17
N ASP A 149 -9.00 20.65 17.05
CA ASP A 149 -8.49 21.87 17.69
C ASP A 149 -8.75 21.85 19.19
N GLY A 150 -7.80 22.34 19.96
CA GLY A 150 -7.95 22.33 21.41
C GLY A 150 -7.00 23.22 22.19
N ARG A 151 -7.37 23.42 23.46
CA ARG A 151 -6.61 24.19 24.45
C ARG A 151 -5.72 23.25 25.26
N ILE A 152 -4.43 23.54 25.29
CA ILE A 152 -3.44 22.77 26.06
C ILE A 152 -3.81 22.78 27.55
N LEU A 153 -3.80 21.61 28.15
CA LEU A 153 -3.99 21.40 29.58
C LEU A 153 -2.64 21.26 30.29
N GLU A 154 -1.78 20.43 29.75
CA GLU A 154 -0.43 20.18 30.24
C GLU A 154 0.51 19.95 29.05
N CYS A 155 1.74 20.42 29.16
CA CYS A 155 2.79 20.13 28.19
C CYS A 155 4.16 20.07 28.82
N ALA A 156 5.02 19.21 28.28
CA ALA A 156 6.42 19.06 28.67
C ALA A 156 7.29 19.12 27.41
N SER A 157 7.92 20.28 27.18
CA SER A 157 8.80 20.57 26.03
C SER A 157 8.16 20.20 24.68
N MET A 158 6.83 20.40 24.55
CA MET A 158 6.08 20.00 23.37
C MET A 158 6.32 20.98 22.23
N LYS A 159 6.74 20.45 21.06
CA LYS A 159 6.87 21.19 19.80
C LYS A 159 5.93 20.59 18.78
N VAL A 160 5.24 21.47 18.04
CA VAL A 160 4.22 21.09 17.07
C VAL A 160 4.55 21.69 15.71
N ASP A 161 4.53 20.86 14.67
CA ASP A 161 4.61 21.32 13.27
C ASP A 161 3.21 21.76 12.81
N GLU A 162 3.03 23.04 12.65
CA GLU A 162 1.80 23.69 12.20
C GLU A 162 1.94 24.26 10.77
N SER A 163 2.96 23.85 10.02
CA SER A 163 3.30 24.37 8.69
C SER A 163 2.14 24.29 7.68
N ALA A 164 1.28 23.29 7.84
CA ALA A 164 0.09 23.14 7.00
C ALA A 164 -0.94 24.28 7.18
N LEU A 165 -0.95 24.92 8.35
CA LEU A 165 -1.88 26.01 8.71
C LEU A 165 -1.22 27.39 8.61
N THR A 166 -0.01 27.51 9.13
CA THR A 166 0.70 28.78 9.25
C THR A 166 1.60 29.08 8.06
N GLY A 167 2.01 28.07 7.30
CA GLY A 167 3.00 28.16 6.22
C GLY A 167 4.45 28.28 6.71
N GLU A 168 4.69 28.28 8.02
CA GLU A 168 6.01 28.36 8.62
C GLU A 168 6.61 26.97 8.83
N SER A 169 7.86 26.75 8.37
CA SER A 169 8.51 25.43 8.39
C SER A 169 9.11 25.05 9.75
N LEU A 170 9.15 25.94 10.72
CA LEU A 170 9.71 25.69 12.04
C LEU A 170 8.62 25.22 13.00
N ALA A 171 8.91 24.14 13.75
CA ALA A 171 8.00 23.65 14.76
C ALA A 171 7.83 24.67 15.91
N VAL A 172 6.58 24.95 16.27
CA VAL A 172 6.21 25.92 17.30
C VAL A 172 6.30 25.26 18.68
N GLU A 173 7.01 25.89 19.62
CA GLU A 173 7.03 25.45 21.01
C GLU A 173 5.72 25.81 21.72
N LYS A 174 5.08 24.83 22.30
CA LYS A 174 3.80 24.98 22.96
C LYS A 174 3.97 25.12 24.46
N GLU A 175 3.17 26.02 25.04
CA GLU A 175 3.25 26.42 26.44
C GLU A 175 1.84 26.44 27.05
N ASP A 176 1.73 26.06 28.32
CA ASP A 176 0.49 26.17 29.06
C ASP A 176 0.41 27.55 29.76
N ILE A 177 0.18 28.58 28.97
CA ILE A 177 0.05 29.98 29.40
C ILE A 177 -1.34 30.53 29.10
N LEU A 178 -1.73 31.61 29.76
CA LEU A 178 -2.93 32.38 29.43
C LEU A 178 -2.52 33.53 28.51
N LEU A 179 -3.20 33.70 27.37
CA LEU A 179 -2.99 34.79 26.45
C LEU A 179 -4.13 35.80 26.61
N ASP A 180 -3.83 36.99 27.14
CA ASP A 180 -4.83 38.03 27.40
C ASP A 180 -5.12 38.91 26.18
N GLU A 181 -4.17 38.99 25.22
CA GLU A 181 -4.29 39.79 24.00
C GLU A 181 -4.79 38.95 22.80
N THR A 182 -5.37 39.61 21.84
CA THR A 182 -5.72 38.96 20.57
C THR A 182 -4.46 38.74 19.76
N VAL A 183 -4.13 37.47 19.50
CA VAL A 183 -2.94 37.04 18.77
C VAL A 183 -3.31 36.25 17.50
N PRO A 184 -2.51 36.36 16.43
CA PRO A 184 -2.67 35.51 15.24
C PRO A 184 -2.60 34.03 15.57
N LEU A 185 -3.13 33.18 14.67
CA LEU A 185 -3.19 31.73 14.85
C LEU A 185 -1.82 31.11 15.19
N GLY A 186 -0.77 31.50 14.45
CA GLY A 186 0.59 30.98 14.66
C GLY A 186 1.23 31.34 16.01
N ASP A 187 0.72 32.40 16.68
CA ASP A 187 1.21 32.87 17.97
C ASP A 187 0.41 32.31 19.16
N GLN A 188 -0.63 31.50 18.90
CA GLN A 188 -1.45 30.85 19.93
C GLN A 188 -0.71 29.64 20.51
N LYS A 189 0.35 29.90 21.29
CA LYS A 189 1.20 28.86 21.89
C LYS A 189 0.49 27.91 22.84
N ASN A 190 -0.66 28.27 23.34
CA ASN A 190 -1.47 27.51 24.27
C ASN A 190 -2.61 26.73 23.58
N MET A 191 -2.69 26.77 22.26
CA MET A 191 -3.63 26.00 21.44
C MET A 191 -2.89 24.98 20.58
N VAL A 192 -3.60 23.96 20.19
CA VAL A 192 -3.18 22.98 19.16
C VAL A 192 -4.27 22.86 18.11
N PHE A 193 -3.89 22.56 16.87
CA PHE A 193 -4.78 22.58 15.72
C PHE A 193 -4.81 21.25 14.99
N SER A 194 -6.00 20.86 14.57
CA SER A 194 -6.23 19.63 13.80
C SER A 194 -5.32 19.54 12.56
N GLY A 195 -4.80 18.33 12.30
CA GLY A 195 -3.94 18.08 11.17
C GLY A 195 -2.47 18.45 11.35
N SER A 196 -2.12 19.09 12.47
CA SER A 196 -0.73 19.35 12.88
C SER A 196 -0.12 18.11 13.56
N PHE A 197 1.20 18.11 13.72
CA PHE A 197 1.94 16.95 14.24
C PHE A 197 2.86 17.34 15.41
N VAL A 198 2.87 16.51 16.45
CA VAL A 198 3.82 16.67 17.55
C VAL A 198 5.19 16.15 17.12
N THR A 199 6.18 17.05 17.04
CA THR A 199 7.53 16.71 16.61
C THR A 199 8.45 16.36 17.77
N TYR A 200 8.15 16.89 18.98
CA TYR A 200 8.96 16.66 20.18
C TYR A 200 8.12 16.85 21.45
N GLY A 201 8.48 16.14 22.53
CA GLY A 201 7.84 16.26 23.84
C GLY A 201 6.50 15.55 23.94
N ARG A 202 5.72 15.94 24.97
CA ARG A 202 4.39 15.35 25.23
C ARG A 202 3.46 16.37 25.88
N GLY A 203 2.16 16.13 25.80
CA GLY A 203 1.18 16.98 26.45
C GLY A 203 -0.23 16.40 26.43
N SER A 204 -1.17 17.16 26.99
CA SER A 204 -2.60 16.89 26.85
C SER A 204 -3.34 18.18 26.52
N PHE A 205 -4.47 18.05 25.81
CA PHE A 205 -5.32 19.18 25.46
C PHE A 205 -6.80 18.83 25.54
N LEU A 206 -7.62 19.84 25.80
CA LEU A 206 -9.07 19.75 25.78
C LEU A 206 -9.59 20.15 24.41
N VAL A 207 -10.35 19.28 23.75
CA VAL A 207 -10.94 19.52 22.44
C VAL A 207 -11.97 20.65 22.50
N THR A 208 -11.76 21.68 21.69
CA THR A 208 -12.64 22.87 21.61
C THR A 208 -13.48 22.87 20.32
N SER A 209 -12.94 22.30 19.21
CA SER A 209 -13.64 22.26 17.93
C SER A 209 -13.33 20.95 17.19
N VAL A 210 -14.31 20.42 16.45
CA VAL A 210 -14.20 19.17 15.71
C VAL A 210 -14.69 19.34 14.26
N GLY A 211 -14.19 18.54 13.34
CA GLY A 211 -14.63 18.47 11.96
C GLY A 211 -14.55 19.79 11.21
N MET A 212 -15.67 20.23 10.65
CA MET A 212 -15.74 21.48 9.83
C MET A 212 -15.57 22.76 10.65
N GLU A 213 -15.70 22.70 11.97
CA GLU A 213 -15.53 23.84 12.87
C GLU A 213 -14.06 24.06 13.29
N THR A 214 -13.14 23.11 12.96
CA THR A 214 -11.70 23.29 13.13
C THR A 214 -11.14 24.32 12.15
N GLU A 215 -9.96 24.87 12.43
CA GLU A 215 -9.30 25.80 11.49
C GLU A 215 -9.05 25.16 10.12
N VAL A 216 -8.61 23.88 10.10
CA VAL A 216 -8.50 23.08 8.86
C VAL A 216 -9.87 22.90 8.20
N GLY A 217 -10.91 22.66 8.97
CA GLY A 217 -12.29 22.55 8.47
C GLY A 217 -12.79 23.83 7.81
N LYS A 218 -12.50 24.99 8.39
CA LYS A 218 -12.82 26.30 7.80
C LYS A 218 -12.09 26.53 6.47
N ILE A 219 -10.80 26.17 6.38
CA ILE A 219 -10.02 26.22 5.14
C ILE A 219 -10.60 25.24 4.10
N ALA A 220 -10.94 24.02 4.49
CA ALA A 220 -11.56 23.02 3.62
C ALA A 220 -12.91 23.51 3.06
N ALA A 221 -13.70 24.22 3.86
CA ALA A 221 -14.95 24.83 3.41
C ALA A 221 -14.74 25.91 2.32
N MET A 222 -13.63 26.65 2.36
CA MET A 222 -13.24 27.63 1.34
C MET A 222 -12.71 26.98 0.06
N LEU A 223 -12.07 25.79 0.18
CA LEU A 223 -11.47 25.04 -0.92
C LEU A 223 -12.44 24.06 -1.61
N LYS A 224 -13.69 24.38 -1.74
CA LYS A 224 -14.83 23.54 -2.20
C LYS A 224 -14.65 22.72 -3.49
N THR A 225 -13.46 22.64 -4.11
CA THR A 225 -13.24 21.97 -5.40
C THR A 225 -11.84 21.37 -5.53
N THR A 226 -11.53 20.35 -4.73
CA THR A 226 -10.41 19.47 -5.09
C THR A 226 -10.97 18.14 -5.59
N SER A 227 -11.00 17.97 -6.91
CA SER A 227 -11.28 16.68 -7.56
C SER A 227 -10.21 15.65 -7.14
N GLU A 228 -10.62 14.43 -6.85
CA GLU A 228 -9.69 13.31 -6.61
C GLU A 228 -8.68 13.21 -7.76
N LYS A 229 -7.40 13.14 -7.43
CA LYS A 229 -6.33 12.98 -8.43
C LYS A 229 -6.47 11.60 -9.09
N ARG A 230 -6.66 11.58 -10.41
CA ARG A 230 -6.71 10.35 -11.20
C ARG A 230 -5.34 9.67 -11.24
N THR A 231 -5.32 8.34 -11.39
CA THR A 231 -4.06 7.59 -11.55
C THR A 231 -3.41 7.92 -12.90
N PRO A 232 -2.08 7.81 -13.04
CA PRO A 232 -1.38 7.96 -14.33
C PRO A 232 -1.98 7.04 -15.40
N LEU A 233 -2.35 5.82 -15.04
CA LEU A 233 -3.03 4.87 -15.91
C LEU A 233 -4.38 5.40 -16.41
N GLN A 234 -5.21 5.94 -15.52
CA GLN A 234 -6.49 6.54 -15.90
C GLN A 234 -6.30 7.73 -16.84
N ILE A 235 -5.32 8.60 -16.55
CA ILE A 235 -5.00 9.74 -17.40
C ILE A 235 -4.54 9.28 -18.79
N ASN A 236 -3.65 8.31 -18.87
CA ASN A 236 -3.17 7.75 -20.14
C ASN A 236 -4.30 7.08 -20.94
N LEU A 237 -5.21 6.38 -20.28
CA LEU A 237 -6.37 5.75 -20.93
C LEU A 237 -7.39 6.79 -21.41
N ASP A 238 -7.63 7.85 -20.66
CA ASP A 238 -8.50 8.94 -21.08
C ASP A 238 -7.93 9.66 -22.31
N GLN A 239 -6.61 9.95 -22.33
CA GLN A 239 -5.93 10.53 -23.49
C GLN A 239 -5.97 9.59 -24.72
N PHE A 240 -5.80 8.29 -24.49
CA PHE A 240 -5.96 7.29 -25.54
C PHE A 240 -7.39 7.26 -26.06
N GLY A 241 -8.40 7.25 -25.19
CA GLY A 241 -9.80 7.31 -25.55
C GLY A 241 -10.13 8.53 -26.40
N GLN A 242 -9.63 9.71 -26.02
CA GLN A 242 -9.80 10.96 -26.81
C GLN A 242 -9.16 10.86 -28.20
N LYS A 243 -7.90 10.39 -28.29
CA LYS A 243 -7.22 10.18 -29.60
C LYS A 243 -7.97 9.17 -30.47
N LEU A 244 -8.40 8.06 -29.88
CA LEU A 244 -9.18 7.04 -30.55
C LEU A 244 -10.49 7.61 -31.09
N SER A 245 -11.22 8.38 -30.26
CA SER A 245 -12.48 9.05 -30.66
C SER A 245 -12.30 9.98 -31.86
N ILE A 246 -11.20 10.77 -31.89
CA ILE A 246 -10.88 11.63 -33.04
C ILE A 246 -10.62 10.80 -34.29
N ILE A 247 -9.83 9.74 -34.21
CA ILE A 247 -9.54 8.83 -35.33
C ILE A 247 -10.84 8.21 -35.86
N ILE A 248 -11.68 7.73 -34.95
CA ILE A 248 -12.97 7.13 -35.32
C ILE A 248 -13.87 8.14 -36.01
N MET A 249 -13.93 9.38 -35.53
CA MET A 249 -14.71 10.45 -36.15
C MET A 249 -14.27 10.69 -37.59
N VAL A 250 -12.95 10.74 -37.86
CA VAL A 250 -12.40 10.87 -39.22
C VAL A 250 -12.83 9.69 -40.08
N PHE A 251 -12.76 8.46 -39.56
CA PHE A 251 -13.24 7.25 -40.28
C PHE A 251 -14.75 7.30 -40.53
N CYS A 252 -15.56 7.76 -39.58
CA CYS A 252 -17.00 7.90 -39.75
C CYS A 252 -17.35 8.88 -40.89
N VAL A 253 -16.69 10.04 -40.91
CA VAL A 253 -16.89 11.03 -42.00
C VAL A 253 -16.44 10.47 -43.33
N ALA A 254 -15.28 9.82 -43.40
CA ALA A 254 -14.78 9.19 -44.62
C ALA A 254 -15.73 8.08 -45.11
N LEU A 255 -16.21 7.22 -44.20
CA LEU A 255 -17.14 6.14 -44.52
C LEU A 255 -18.49 6.71 -45.03
N PHE A 256 -19.00 7.73 -44.39
CA PHE A 256 -20.20 8.44 -44.84
C PHE A 256 -20.04 8.96 -46.27
N ALA A 257 -18.93 9.67 -46.52
CA ALA A 257 -18.61 10.21 -47.85
C ALA A 257 -18.48 9.11 -48.93
N ILE A 258 -17.80 7.99 -48.63
CA ILE A 258 -17.64 6.84 -49.53
C ILE A 258 -19.02 6.24 -49.84
N ASN A 259 -19.88 6.00 -48.88
CA ASN A 259 -21.19 5.42 -49.09
C ASN A 259 -22.12 6.34 -49.91
N VAL A 260 -22.07 7.66 -49.66
CA VAL A 260 -22.79 8.65 -50.49
C VAL A 260 -22.24 8.64 -51.93
N TRP A 261 -20.92 8.61 -52.09
CA TRP A 261 -20.31 8.53 -53.43
C TRP A 261 -20.67 7.23 -54.19
N GLN A 262 -20.84 6.11 -53.47
CA GLN A 262 -21.38 4.85 -54.03
C GLN A 262 -22.88 4.91 -54.39
N GLY A 263 -23.52 6.04 -54.19
CA GLY A 263 -24.92 6.22 -54.54
C GLY A 263 -25.93 5.66 -53.50
N LYS A 264 -25.47 5.33 -52.30
CA LYS A 264 -26.39 4.91 -51.23
C LYS A 264 -27.20 6.12 -50.70
N PRO A 265 -28.45 5.91 -50.27
CA PRO A 265 -29.26 6.94 -49.61
C PRO A 265 -28.47 7.54 -48.42
N ALA A 266 -28.56 8.85 -48.19
CA ALA A 266 -27.85 9.53 -47.13
C ALA A 266 -28.19 8.98 -45.75
N GLY A 267 -29.42 8.48 -45.53
CA GLY A 267 -29.85 7.81 -44.30
C GLY A 267 -29.06 6.53 -44.04
N ASP A 268 -28.89 5.67 -45.04
CA ASP A 268 -28.16 4.41 -44.93
C ASP A 268 -26.67 4.69 -44.73
N ALA A 269 -26.09 5.66 -45.47
CA ALA A 269 -24.71 6.10 -45.29
C ALA A 269 -24.45 6.61 -43.87
N PHE A 270 -25.40 7.36 -43.32
CA PHE A 270 -25.34 7.83 -41.94
C PHE A 270 -25.39 6.69 -40.92
N MET A 271 -26.29 5.72 -41.13
CA MET A 271 -26.41 4.53 -40.28
C MET A 271 -25.10 3.69 -40.28
N PHE A 272 -24.36 3.59 -41.40
CA PHE A 272 -23.05 2.99 -41.41
C PHE A 272 -22.05 3.74 -40.53
N ALA A 273 -22.04 5.08 -40.61
CA ALA A 273 -21.14 5.90 -39.81
C ALA A 273 -21.46 5.79 -38.31
N VAL A 274 -22.74 5.77 -37.94
CA VAL A 274 -23.19 5.55 -36.55
C VAL A 274 -22.83 4.16 -36.07
N ALA A 275 -23.04 3.12 -36.86
CA ALA A 275 -22.65 1.75 -36.51
C ALA A 275 -21.13 1.64 -36.25
N LEU A 276 -20.32 2.29 -37.10
CA LEU A 276 -18.87 2.36 -36.90
C LEU A 276 -18.49 3.06 -35.61
N ALA A 277 -19.10 4.23 -35.32
CA ALA A 277 -18.84 4.99 -34.09
C ALA A 277 -19.13 4.18 -32.85
N VAL A 278 -20.31 3.52 -32.80
CA VAL A 278 -20.72 2.69 -31.65
C VAL A 278 -19.85 1.45 -31.49
N ALA A 279 -19.45 0.79 -32.60
CA ALA A 279 -18.60 -0.39 -32.54
C ALA A 279 -17.18 -0.09 -32.03
N ALA A 280 -16.73 1.14 -32.18
CA ALA A 280 -15.33 1.48 -32.01
C ALA A 280 -14.94 1.95 -30.60
N ILE A 281 -15.85 2.49 -29.82
CA ILE A 281 -15.54 3.12 -28.54
C ILE A 281 -15.77 2.15 -27.38
N PRO A 282 -14.73 1.84 -26.58
CA PRO A 282 -14.88 0.98 -25.40
C PRO A 282 -15.38 1.79 -24.19
N GLU A 283 -16.69 2.01 -24.10
CA GLU A 283 -17.32 2.85 -23.04
C GLU A 283 -16.95 2.41 -21.62
N ALA A 284 -16.87 1.11 -21.38
CA ALA A 284 -16.63 0.57 -20.04
C ALA A 284 -15.17 0.61 -19.57
N LEU A 285 -14.23 1.11 -20.40
CA LEU A 285 -12.78 0.95 -20.14
C LEU A 285 -12.33 1.60 -18.82
N SER A 286 -12.66 2.87 -18.59
CA SER A 286 -12.27 3.61 -17.38
C SER A 286 -12.92 3.03 -16.13
N SER A 287 -14.19 2.66 -16.22
CA SER A 287 -14.93 2.03 -15.11
C SER A 287 -14.36 0.68 -14.72
N ILE A 288 -14.01 -0.15 -15.70
CA ILE A 288 -13.40 -1.48 -15.46
C ILE A 288 -12.05 -1.34 -14.77
N VAL A 289 -11.20 -0.41 -15.21
CA VAL A 289 -9.90 -0.16 -14.57
C VAL A 289 -10.09 0.21 -13.09
N THR A 290 -11.01 1.12 -12.79
CA THR A 290 -11.31 1.54 -11.41
C THR A 290 -11.82 0.36 -10.57
N ILE A 291 -12.70 -0.46 -11.12
CA ILE A 291 -13.21 -1.67 -10.44
C ILE A 291 -12.07 -2.66 -10.16
N VAL A 292 -11.21 -2.92 -11.13
CA VAL A 292 -10.07 -3.86 -10.98
C VAL A 292 -9.08 -3.36 -9.95
N LEU A 293 -8.74 -2.06 -9.96
CA LEU A 293 -7.91 -1.43 -8.94
C LEU A 293 -8.54 -1.57 -7.54
N SER A 294 -9.84 -1.34 -7.41
CA SER A 294 -10.56 -1.49 -6.14
C SER A 294 -10.54 -2.94 -5.61
N PHE A 295 -10.69 -3.94 -6.47
CA PHE A 295 -10.52 -5.34 -6.05
C PHE A 295 -9.08 -5.66 -5.66
N GLY A 296 -8.11 -5.12 -6.39
CA GLY A 296 -6.69 -5.25 -6.07
C GLY A 296 -6.35 -4.68 -4.69
N THR A 297 -6.82 -3.47 -4.37
CA THR A 297 -6.61 -2.85 -3.05
C THR A 297 -7.26 -3.66 -1.94
N ARG A 298 -8.48 -4.15 -2.14
CA ARG A 298 -9.15 -5.01 -1.15
C ARG A 298 -8.40 -6.30 -0.88
N LYS A 299 -7.79 -6.89 -1.90
CA LYS A 299 -6.94 -8.07 -1.74
C LYS A 299 -5.68 -7.74 -0.98
N MET A 300 -4.98 -6.64 -1.32
CA MET A 300 -3.78 -6.18 -0.61
C MET A 300 -4.06 -5.92 0.87
N ALA A 301 -5.20 -5.28 1.19
CA ALA A 301 -5.61 -5.03 2.57
C ALA A 301 -5.82 -6.33 3.37
N LYS A 302 -6.40 -7.37 2.76
CA LYS A 302 -6.53 -8.69 3.39
C LYS A 302 -5.19 -9.39 3.64
N GLU A 303 -4.17 -9.04 2.88
CA GLU A 303 -2.81 -9.58 3.00
C GLU A 303 -1.89 -8.66 3.81
N GLY A 304 -2.44 -7.69 4.53
CA GLY A 304 -1.72 -6.83 5.47
C GLY A 304 -1.21 -5.51 4.88
N ALA A 305 -1.51 -5.19 3.62
CA ALA A 305 -1.09 -3.95 2.97
C ALA A 305 -2.30 -3.03 2.70
N ILE A 306 -2.50 -2.01 3.54
CA ILE A 306 -3.58 -1.03 3.38
C ILE A 306 -3.13 0.07 2.43
N ILE A 307 -3.79 0.19 1.29
CA ILE A 307 -3.51 1.22 0.28
C ILE A 307 -4.30 2.49 0.61
N ARG A 308 -3.60 3.59 0.81
CA ARG A 308 -4.18 4.92 1.05
C ARG A 308 -4.41 5.73 -0.24
N LYS A 309 -3.54 5.54 -1.24
CA LYS A 309 -3.61 6.22 -2.55
C LYS A 309 -3.69 5.17 -3.66
N LEU A 310 -4.74 5.21 -4.49
CA LEU A 310 -4.93 4.24 -5.58
C LEU A 310 -3.77 4.18 -6.57
N GLN A 311 -3.07 5.32 -6.75
CA GLN A 311 -1.89 5.40 -7.61
C GLN A 311 -0.79 4.42 -7.17
N ALA A 312 -0.71 4.12 -5.87
CA ALA A 312 0.27 3.17 -5.34
C ALA A 312 0.08 1.75 -5.88
N VAL A 313 -1.15 1.31 -6.18
CA VAL A 313 -1.41 -0.02 -6.75
C VAL A 313 -0.72 -0.20 -8.11
N GLU A 314 -0.79 0.83 -8.95
CA GLU A 314 -0.13 0.85 -10.26
C GLU A 314 1.39 0.92 -10.09
N GLY A 315 1.86 1.83 -9.23
CA GLY A 315 3.28 2.02 -8.92
C GLY A 315 3.92 0.75 -8.36
N LEU A 316 3.25 0.03 -7.45
CA LEU A 316 3.72 -1.24 -6.89
C LEU A 316 4.06 -2.27 -7.97
N GLY A 317 3.27 -2.34 -9.05
CA GLY A 317 3.55 -3.21 -10.17
C GLY A 317 4.84 -2.87 -10.95
N SER A 318 5.38 -1.69 -10.78
CA SER A 318 6.55 -1.15 -11.49
C SER A 318 7.76 -0.90 -10.58
N VAL A 319 7.65 -1.16 -9.27
CA VAL A 319 8.75 -0.96 -8.31
C VAL A 319 10.00 -1.70 -8.77
N SER A 320 11.12 -0.96 -8.85
CA SER A 320 12.43 -1.47 -9.20
C SER A 320 13.46 -1.35 -8.07
N VAL A 321 13.24 -0.45 -7.13
CA VAL A 321 14.09 -0.25 -5.95
C VAL A 321 13.22 -0.19 -4.71
N ILE A 322 13.61 -0.91 -3.66
CA ILE A 322 12.96 -0.86 -2.35
C ILE A 322 13.97 -0.41 -1.31
N CYS A 323 13.84 0.83 -0.86
CA CYS A 323 14.61 1.41 0.24
C CYS A 323 13.90 1.08 1.55
N SER A 324 14.47 0.19 2.34
CA SER A 324 13.87 -0.25 3.61
C SER A 324 14.64 0.26 4.80
N ASP A 325 13.94 0.85 5.76
CA ASP A 325 14.50 1.04 7.09
C ASP A 325 14.81 -0.35 7.70
N LYS A 326 15.85 -0.41 8.50
CA LYS A 326 16.28 -1.65 9.17
C LYS A 326 15.32 -2.02 10.29
N THR A 327 15.13 -1.08 11.23
CA THR A 327 14.47 -1.32 12.52
C THR A 327 12.95 -1.53 12.33
N GLY A 328 12.40 -2.55 12.96
CA GLY A 328 10.96 -2.84 12.91
C GLY A 328 10.46 -3.41 11.58
N THR A 329 11.14 -3.16 10.45
CA THR A 329 10.75 -3.64 9.11
C THR A 329 11.48 -4.91 8.70
N LEU A 330 12.81 -4.85 8.62
CA LEU A 330 13.67 -6.00 8.30
C LEU A 330 14.01 -6.80 9.55
N THR A 331 14.02 -6.15 10.70
CA THR A 331 14.27 -6.73 12.02
C THR A 331 13.02 -6.73 12.89
N GLN A 332 13.07 -7.41 14.04
CA GLN A 332 11.92 -7.59 14.93
C GLN A 332 11.64 -6.38 15.82
N ASN A 333 12.51 -5.38 15.85
CA ASN A 333 12.52 -4.27 16.82
C ASN A 333 12.55 -4.76 18.28
N LYS A 334 13.29 -5.83 18.53
CA LYS A 334 13.39 -6.49 19.83
C LYS A 334 14.79 -6.98 20.06
N MET A 335 15.48 -6.37 21.02
CA MET A 335 16.80 -6.84 21.40
C MET A 335 16.73 -8.28 21.92
N THR A 336 17.64 -9.12 21.44
CA THR A 336 17.67 -10.56 21.77
C THR A 336 19.13 -10.96 22.05
N VAL A 337 19.33 -11.71 23.13
CA VAL A 337 20.65 -12.29 23.44
C VAL A 337 20.92 -13.41 22.43
N GLU A 338 22.06 -13.29 21.71
CA GLU A 338 22.52 -14.24 20.69
C GLU A 338 23.58 -15.19 21.23
N GLN A 339 24.60 -14.64 21.87
CA GLN A 339 25.72 -15.44 22.38
C GLN A 339 26.23 -14.92 23.73
N CYS A 340 26.81 -15.81 24.52
CA CYS A 340 27.47 -15.49 25.76
C CYS A 340 28.91 -16.04 25.77
N TYR A 341 29.84 -15.26 26.33
CA TYR A 341 31.23 -15.71 26.56
C TYR A 341 31.45 -15.83 28.06
N VAL A 342 31.65 -17.04 28.51
CA VAL A 342 31.86 -17.35 29.94
C VAL A 342 32.90 -18.44 30.07
N GLU A 343 33.79 -18.35 31.09
CA GLU A 343 34.89 -19.30 31.30
C GLU A 343 35.69 -19.60 30.02
N LYS A 344 36.02 -18.58 29.24
CA LYS A 344 36.77 -18.65 27.97
C LYS A 344 36.11 -19.44 26.85
N LYS A 345 34.82 -19.69 26.95
CA LYS A 345 34.03 -20.38 25.92
C LYS A 345 32.87 -19.53 25.47
N CYS A 346 32.62 -19.56 24.16
CA CYS A 346 31.44 -18.92 23.56
C CYS A 346 30.31 -19.96 23.46
N TYR A 347 29.10 -19.54 23.84
CA TYR A 347 27.87 -20.35 23.81
C TYR A 347 26.80 -19.57 23.11
N ASP A 348 26.05 -20.24 22.23
CA ASP A 348 24.84 -19.66 21.65
C ASP A 348 23.74 -19.59 22.73
N ALA A 349 22.89 -18.56 22.66
CA ALA A 349 21.87 -18.35 23.68
C ALA A 349 20.88 -19.52 23.83
N ASP A 350 20.64 -20.28 22.75
CA ASP A 350 19.73 -21.42 22.75
C ASP A 350 20.27 -22.68 23.51
N VAL A 351 21.57 -22.74 23.77
CA VAL A 351 22.21 -23.85 24.50
C VAL A 351 22.59 -23.50 25.93
N LEU A 352 22.25 -22.28 26.38
CA LEU A 352 22.47 -21.89 27.77
C LEU A 352 21.57 -22.65 28.72
N THR A 353 22.13 -23.06 29.86
CA THR A 353 21.41 -23.86 30.88
C THR A 353 21.71 -23.36 32.28
N LYS A 354 20.73 -23.41 33.18
CA LYS A 354 20.90 -23.11 34.61
C LYS A 354 21.71 -24.17 35.37
N GLU A 355 21.94 -25.33 34.77
CA GLU A 355 22.74 -26.42 35.34
C GLU A 355 24.24 -26.11 35.26
N ASN A 356 24.69 -25.26 34.37
CA ASN A 356 26.04 -24.74 34.33
C ASN A 356 26.16 -23.54 35.26
N GLU A 357 26.90 -23.69 36.37
CA GLU A 357 26.97 -22.68 37.41
C GLU A 357 27.55 -21.34 36.93
N ALA A 358 28.50 -21.34 35.99
CA ALA A 358 29.07 -20.13 35.46
C ALA A 358 28.07 -19.38 34.55
N GLN A 359 27.30 -20.11 33.73
CA GLN A 359 26.23 -19.52 32.92
C GLN A 359 25.10 -18.97 33.79
N LYS A 360 24.71 -19.72 34.83
CA LYS A 360 23.69 -19.33 35.83
C LYS A 360 24.11 -18.03 36.54
N GLN A 361 25.34 -17.96 37.03
CA GLN A 361 25.86 -16.72 37.70
C GLN A 361 25.87 -15.52 36.76
N LEU A 362 26.30 -15.70 35.51
CA LEU A 362 26.27 -14.63 34.51
C LEU A 362 24.85 -14.14 34.27
N MET A 363 23.89 -15.06 34.15
CA MET A 363 22.48 -14.69 33.92
C MET A 363 21.82 -14.04 35.16
N ILE A 364 22.14 -14.51 36.37
CA ILE A 364 21.71 -13.86 37.62
C ILE A 364 22.23 -12.42 37.67
N ALA A 365 23.51 -12.20 37.32
CA ALA A 365 24.05 -10.85 37.23
C ALA A 365 23.30 -9.98 36.21
N GLY A 366 22.94 -10.54 35.05
CA GLY A 366 22.14 -9.87 34.03
C GLY A 366 20.74 -9.46 34.53
N ILE A 367 20.06 -10.34 35.25
CA ILE A 367 18.70 -10.12 35.77
C ILE A 367 18.72 -9.11 36.93
N LEU A 368 19.63 -9.28 37.91
CA LEU A 368 19.68 -8.44 39.10
C LEU A 368 20.21 -7.03 38.82
N CYS A 369 21.16 -6.89 37.88
CA CYS A 369 21.69 -5.62 37.44
C CYS A 369 20.86 -5.02 36.29
N SER A 370 19.53 -5.04 36.38
CA SER A 370 18.59 -4.52 35.38
C SER A 370 17.35 -3.95 36.07
N ASP A 371 16.78 -2.89 35.48
CA ASP A 371 15.55 -2.23 35.93
C ASP A 371 14.32 -2.65 35.11
N ALA A 372 14.51 -3.27 33.97
CA ALA A 372 13.46 -3.73 33.10
C ALA A 372 12.59 -4.81 33.75
N LYS A 373 11.30 -4.83 33.38
CA LYS A 373 10.31 -5.82 33.82
C LYS A 373 9.53 -6.36 32.61
N VAL A 374 9.11 -7.61 32.72
CA VAL A 374 8.24 -8.25 31.73
C VAL A 374 7.05 -8.83 32.49
N VAL A 375 5.89 -8.18 32.41
CA VAL A 375 4.66 -8.57 33.11
C VAL A 375 3.60 -8.93 32.09
N GLU A 376 3.06 -10.14 32.15
CA GLU A 376 2.00 -10.63 31.24
C GLU A 376 2.33 -10.44 29.73
N GLY A 377 3.62 -10.50 29.39
CA GLY A 377 4.10 -10.32 28.01
C GLY A 377 4.31 -8.86 27.59
N GLN A 378 4.00 -7.89 28.44
CA GLN A 378 4.35 -6.49 28.22
C GLN A 378 5.75 -6.20 28.77
N GLU A 379 6.54 -5.48 27.98
CA GLU A 379 7.93 -5.13 28.30
C GLU A 379 7.98 -3.70 28.81
N PHE A 380 8.64 -3.48 29.95
CA PHE A 380 8.88 -2.17 30.55
C PHE A 380 10.38 -1.98 30.81
N GLY A 381 10.95 -0.87 30.33
CA GLY A 381 12.33 -0.54 30.53
C GLY A 381 13.17 -0.56 29.24
N ASP A 382 14.49 -0.50 29.37
CA ASP A 382 15.41 -0.48 28.24
C ASP A 382 15.41 -1.82 27.47
N PRO A 383 15.32 -1.82 26.12
CA PRO A 383 15.31 -3.04 25.31
C PRO A 383 16.53 -3.95 25.54
N THR A 384 17.67 -3.39 25.89
CA THR A 384 18.89 -4.15 26.21
C THR A 384 18.71 -4.95 27.51
N GLU A 385 17.98 -4.39 28.46
CA GLU A 385 17.69 -5.05 29.75
C GLU A 385 16.56 -6.06 29.61
N THR A 386 15.50 -5.76 28.85
CA THR A 386 14.44 -6.75 28.58
C THR A 386 15.00 -7.98 27.87
N ALA A 387 16.02 -7.83 27.01
CA ALA A 387 16.71 -8.95 26.38
C ALA A 387 17.36 -9.92 27.41
N LEU A 388 17.92 -9.38 28.48
CA LEU A 388 18.50 -10.17 29.57
C LEU A 388 17.43 -10.94 30.33
N ILE A 389 16.29 -10.31 30.63
CA ILE A 389 15.14 -10.97 31.28
C ILE A 389 14.60 -12.11 30.39
N HIS A 390 14.45 -11.87 29.10
CA HIS A 390 14.02 -12.94 28.17
C HIS A 390 15.03 -14.07 28.06
N ALA A 391 16.32 -13.79 28.13
CA ALA A 391 17.37 -14.83 28.14
C ALA A 391 17.28 -15.65 29.44
N GLY A 392 17.06 -15.03 30.60
CA GLY A 392 16.80 -15.72 31.86
C GLY A 392 15.57 -16.64 31.78
N ASN A 393 14.46 -16.14 31.27
CA ASN A 393 13.23 -16.91 31.11
C ASN A 393 13.44 -18.14 30.19
N ARG A 394 14.25 -18.04 29.14
CA ARG A 394 14.61 -19.18 28.28
C ARG A 394 15.40 -20.25 29.05
N MET A 395 16.21 -19.87 30.02
CA MET A 395 16.91 -20.77 30.91
C MET A 395 16.02 -21.32 32.06
N SER A 396 14.69 -21.01 32.03
CA SER A 396 13.77 -21.32 33.14
C SER A 396 14.21 -20.68 34.47
N MET A 397 14.64 -19.43 34.42
CA MET A 397 15.02 -18.59 35.53
C MET A 397 14.05 -17.40 35.56
N ASP A 398 13.07 -17.43 36.49
CA ASP A 398 12.09 -16.35 36.62
C ASP A 398 12.76 -15.12 37.25
N ALA A 399 12.68 -13.97 36.55
CA ALA A 399 13.34 -12.75 36.99
C ALA A 399 12.74 -12.14 38.25
N GLU A 400 11.40 -12.28 38.44
CA GLU A 400 10.74 -11.75 39.62
C GLU A 400 11.08 -12.62 40.84
N GLU A 401 11.03 -13.95 40.71
CA GLU A 401 11.42 -14.89 41.76
C GLU A 401 12.88 -14.66 42.22
N ILE A 402 13.81 -14.44 41.24
CA ILE A 402 15.21 -14.14 41.54
C ILE A 402 15.37 -12.81 42.26
N ARG A 403 14.62 -11.79 41.88
CA ARG A 403 14.69 -10.46 42.52
C ARG A 403 14.07 -10.47 43.92
N GLU A 404 13.03 -11.26 44.15
CA GLU A 404 12.45 -11.46 45.48
C GLU A 404 13.41 -12.20 46.40
N HIS A 405 14.12 -13.21 45.84
CA HIS A 405 15.09 -14.00 46.62
C HIS A 405 16.37 -13.22 46.95
N PHE A 406 16.80 -12.35 46.02
CA PHE A 406 17.98 -11.49 46.18
C PHE A 406 17.62 -10.01 46.04
N PRO A 407 16.94 -9.40 47.03
CA PRO A 407 16.50 -8.03 46.89
C PRO A 407 17.67 -7.06 46.74
N ARG A 408 17.47 -5.99 46.00
CA ARG A 408 18.45 -4.92 45.77
C ARG A 408 18.55 -4.10 47.09
N ILE A 409 19.76 -3.97 47.63
CA ILE A 409 20.07 -3.25 48.84
C ILE A 409 20.44 -1.81 48.53
N SER A 410 21.29 -1.61 47.52
CA SER A 410 21.81 -0.30 47.09
C SER A 410 22.18 -0.38 45.60
N GLU A 411 22.27 0.76 44.95
CA GLU A 411 22.61 0.83 43.54
C GLU A 411 23.44 2.08 43.19
N VAL A 412 24.20 1.98 42.12
CA VAL A 412 24.72 3.10 41.35
C VAL A 412 24.11 3.02 39.99
N PRO A 413 23.13 3.90 39.66
CA PRO A 413 22.35 3.83 38.41
C PRO A 413 23.24 3.92 37.17
N PHE A 414 22.72 3.50 36.01
CA PHE A 414 23.43 3.65 34.74
C PHE A 414 23.70 5.14 34.44
N ASP A 415 24.90 5.41 34.01
CA ASP A 415 25.32 6.71 33.54
C ASP A 415 26.04 6.58 32.20
N SER A 416 25.67 7.44 31.23
CA SER A 416 26.22 7.37 29.84
C SER A 416 27.67 7.72 29.72
N ASP A 417 28.21 8.58 30.57
CA ASP A 417 29.63 8.98 30.55
C ASP A 417 30.48 7.89 31.20
N ARG A 418 29.98 7.34 32.30
CA ARG A 418 30.61 6.24 33.02
C ARG A 418 30.43 4.87 32.36
N LYS A 419 29.34 4.70 31.60
CA LYS A 419 28.98 3.47 30.87
C LYS A 419 28.85 2.22 31.75
N LEU A 420 28.54 2.36 33.01
CA LEU A 420 28.39 1.29 33.99
C LEU A 420 27.07 1.45 34.77
N MET A 421 26.56 0.33 35.28
CA MET A 421 25.51 0.22 36.29
C MET A 421 25.94 -0.81 37.31
N SER A 422 25.76 -0.52 38.59
CA SER A 422 26.13 -1.41 39.70
C SER A 422 24.98 -1.58 40.68
N THR A 423 24.77 -2.80 41.15
CA THR A 423 23.70 -3.13 42.14
C THR A 423 24.28 -4.02 43.23
N LEU A 424 23.84 -3.81 44.50
CA LEU A 424 24.28 -4.56 45.68
C LEU A 424 23.18 -5.52 46.15
N HIS A 425 23.55 -6.78 46.32
CA HIS A 425 22.65 -7.85 46.75
C HIS A 425 23.30 -8.76 47.81
N ASP A 426 22.48 -9.39 48.67
CA ASP A 426 22.92 -10.50 49.49
C ASP A 426 22.69 -11.81 48.74
N LEU A 427 23.73 -12.27 48.05
CA LEU A 427 23.73 -13.59 47.37
C LEU A 427 24.11 -14.71 48.34
N GLU A 428 23.84 -15.99 47.95
CA GLU A 428 24.25 -17.16 48.76
C GLU A 428 25.73 -17.16 49.15
N SER A 429 26.57 -16.58 48.28
CA SER A 429 28.02 -16.44 48.49
C SER A 429 28.43 -15.23 49.34
N GLY A 430 27.47 -14.50 49.96
CA GLY A 430 27.65 -13.25 50.72
C GLY A 430 27.32 -11.99 49.97
N ARG A 431 27.43 -10.84 50.63
CA ARG A 431 27.11 -9.55 50.04
C ARG A 431 27.98 -9.27 48.82
N THR A 432 27.35 -8.99 47.70
CA THR A 432 28.01 -8.91 46.40
C THR A 432 27.48 -7.72 45.59
N MET A 433 28.37 -6.90 45.07
CA MET A 433 28.08 -5.88 44.08
C MET A 433 28.23 -6.51 42.70
N LEU A 434 27.17 -6.44 41.90
CA LEU A 434 27.11 -6.86 40.51
C LEU A 434 27.20 -5.63 39.62
N THR A 435 28.01 -5.68 38.57
CA THR A 435 28.17 -4.54 37.65
C THR A 435 28.09 -5.02 36.22
N LYS A 436 27.32 -4.27 35.41
CA LYS A 436 27.25 -4.41 33.95
C LYS A 436 27.72 -3.12 33.25
N GLY A 437 28.25 -3.26 32.06
CA GLY A 437 28.59 -2.09 31.23
C GLY A 437 29.44 -2.36 30.01
N ALA A 438 30.03 -1.28 29.46
CA ALA A 438 30.88 -1.37 28.30
C ALA A 438 32.14 -2.22 28.60
N VAL A 439 32.51 -3.06 27.64
CA VAL A 439 33.61 -4.05 27.83
C VAL A 439 34.93 -3.39 28.16
N ASP A 440 35.31 -2.34 27.45
CA ASP A 440 36.53 -1.55 27.64
C ASP A 440 36.59 -0.98 29.05
N VAL A 441 35.56 -0.29 29.49
CA VAL A 441 35.48 0.39 30.78
C VAL A 441 35.51 -0.62 31.94
N LEU A 442 34.78 -1.73 31.82
CA LEU A 442 34.70 -2.71 32.89
C LEU A 442 35.99 -3.52 33.02
N LEU A 443 36.66 -3.86 31.90
CA LEU A 443 37.95 -4.56 31.88
C LEU A 443 39.04 -3.76 32.56
N ASP A 444 39.07 -2.43 32.36
CA ASP A 444 40.09 -1.57 33.00
C ASP A 444 39.96 -1.50 34.52
N ARG A 445 38.80 -1.87 35.07
CA ARG A 445 38.47 -1.91 36.48
C ARG A 445 38.49 -3.32 37.09
N THR A 446 38.94 -4.31 36.27
CA THR A 446 38.89 -5.74 36.61
C THR A 446 40.28 -6.32 36.78
N ASP A 447 40.57 -6.90 37.94
CA ASP A 447 41.87 -7.47 38.31
C ASP A 447 41.85 -9.00 38.37
N MET A 448 40.68 -9.59 38.50
CA MET A 448 40.49 -11.02 38.69
C MET A 448 39.52 -11.62 37.64
N ILE A 449 39.65 -12.90 37.40
CA ILE A 449 38.78 -13.69 36.53
C ILE A 449 38.35 -14.98 37.21
N GLN A 450 37.11 -15.37 36.99
CA GLN A 450 36.60 -16.71 37.43
C GLN A 450 36.82 -17.73 36.30
N GLU A 451 37.41 -18.87 36.61
CA GLU A 451 37.67 -19.96 35.69
C GLU A 451 37.49 -21.31 36.40
N ASN A 452 36.61 -22.17 35.88
CA ASN A 452 36.28 -23.46 36.51
C ASN A 452 35.86 -23.33 37.99
N GLY A 453 35.08 -22.31 38.32
CA GLY A 453 34.62 -22.03 39.68
C GLY A 453 35.69 -21.45 40.62
N LYS A 454 36.92 -21.16 40.16
CA LYS A 454 38.03 -20.58 40.98
C LYS A 454 38.33 -19.17 40.53
N ILE A 455 38.54 -18.31 41.49
CA ILE A 455 38.95 -16.92 41.28
C ILE A 455 40.48 -16.87 41.22
N ARG A 456 41.07 -16.26 40.22
CA ARG A 456 42.50 -16.00 40.07
C ARG A 456 42.72 -14.62 39.48
N THR A 457 43.95 -14.11 39.61
CA THR A 457 44.38 -12.88 38.99
C THR A 457 44.27 -12.99 37.46
N MET A 458 43.73 -11.94 36.85
CA MET A 458 43.63 -11.78 35.40
C MET A 458 45.00 -11.57 34.78
N THR A 459 45.34 -12.37 33.77
CA THR A 459 46.60 -12.18 33.02
C THR A 459 46.39 -11.29 31.80
N ASN A 460 47.47 -10.77 31.24
CA ASN A 460 47.41 -10.02 29.97
C ASN A 460 46.88 -10.86 28.83
N GLN A 461 47.03 -12.18 28.87
CA GLN A 461 46.44 -13.07 27.85
C GLN A 461 44.92 -13.18 27.99
N ASP A 462 44.43 -13.28 29.22
CA ASP A 462 43.00 -13.28 29.48
C ASP A 462 42.33 -12.02 28.97
N ARG A 463 42.93 -10.85 29.23
CA ARG A 463 42.43 -9.55 28.73
C ARG A 463 42.38 -9.52 27.21
N LYS A 464 43.44 -9.96 26.52
CA LYS A 464 43.49 -10.06 25.05
C LYS A 464 42.46 -11.02 24.48
N ASP A 465 42.18 -12.14 25.17
CA ASP A 465 41.18 -13.12 24.72
C ASP A 465 39.77 -12.57 24.84
N ILE A 466 39.45 -11.80 25.90
CA ILE A 466 38.19 -11.13 26.10
C ILE A 466 38.01 -9.99 25.06
N GLU A 467 39.06 -9.18 24.86
CA GLU A 467 39.03 -8.10 23.85
C GLU A 467 38.82 -8.67 22.44
N ARG A 468 39.53 -9.75 22.09
CA ARG A 468 39.36 -10.44 20.80
C ARG A 468 37.90 -10.94 20.63
N GLN A 469 37.33 -11.55 21.68
CA GLN A 469 35.94 -12.02 21.63
C GLN A 469 34.93 -10.87 21.49
N ASN A 470 35.19 -9.75 22.19
CA ASN A 470 34.39 -8.54 22.02
C ASN A 470 34.48 -7.99 20.59
N GLN A 471 35.70 -7.96 20.01
CA GLN A 471 35.86 -7.55 18.61
C GLN A 471 35.17 -8.48 17.64
N GLU A 472 35.20 -9.79 17.87
CA GLU A 472 34.49 -10.78 17.04
C GLU A 472 32.96 -10.61 17.11
N PHE A 473 32.40 -10.42 18.30
CA PHE A 473 31.00 -10.10 18.50
C PHE A 473 30.62 -8.78 17.81
N SER A 474 31.39 -7.73 18.00
CA SER A 474 31.16 -6.42 17.39
C SER A 474 31.26 -6.47 15.86
N ALA A 475 32.24 -7.23 15.31
CA ALA A 475 32.35 -7.43 13.86
C ALA A 475 31.14 -8.17 13.24
N ASN A 476 30.42 -8.96 14.04
CA ASN A 476 29.17 -9.60 13.67
C ASN A 476 27.95 -8.71 13.94
N GLY A 477 28.14 -7.44 14.31
CA GLY A 477 27.07 -6.47 14.54
C GLY A 477 26.36 -6.66 15.89
N LEU A 478 26.93 -7.42 16.81
CA LEU A 478 26.33 -7.65 18.12
C LEU A 478 26.72 -6.53 19.08
N ARG A 479 25.76 -6.05 19.88
CA ARG A 479 25.99 -5.20 21.03
C ARG A 479 26.47 -6.07 22.18
N VAL A 480 27.58 -5.70 22.84
CA VAL A 480 28.21 -6.50 23.89
C VAL A 480 28.13 -5.78 25.22
N LEU A 481 27.66 -6.47 26.25
CA LEU A 481 27.76 -6.07 27.66
C LEU A 481 28.71 -6.99 28.40
N ALA A 482 29.61 -6.39 29.19
CA ALA A 482 30.45 -7.10 30.13
C ALA A 482 29.78 -7.15 31.51
N PHE A 483 30.00 -8.24 32.22
CA PHE A 483 29.51 -8.45 33.58
C PHE A 483 30.68 -8.81 34.51
N ALA A 484 30.68 -8.22 35.68
CA ALA A 484 31.64 -8.50 36.73
C ALA A 484 30.99 -8.40 38.11
N TYR A 485 31.64 -8.91 39.11
CA TYR A 485 31.19 -8.78 40.50
C TYR A 485 32.34 -8.48 41.46
N LYS A 486 31.96 -7.99 42.64
CA LYS A 486 32.89 -7.76 43.75
C LYS A 486 32.24 -8.08 45.07
N LYS A 487 32.95 -8.77 45.96
CA LYS A 487 32.51 -9.03 47.34
C LYS A 487 32.58 -7.75 48.19
N MET A 488 31.54 -7.44 48.92
CA MET A 488 31.31 -6.19 49.67
C MET A 488 30.82 -6.48 51.12
N ASP A 489 31.44 -7.43 51.78
CA ASP A 489 31.02 -7.87 53.08
C ASP A 489 30.94 -6.67 54.08
N GLY A 490 29.81 -6.53 54.74
CA GLY A 490 29.57 -5.46 55.74
C GLY A 490 29.14 -4.10 55.17
N VAL A 491 29.18 -3.88 53.86
CA VAL A 491 28.84 -2.62 53.21
C VAL A 491 27.31 -2.54 53.03
N LYS A 492 26.72 -1.39 53.40
CA LYS A 492 25.27 -1.16 53.25
C LYS A 492 24.88 -0.34 52.04
N GLU A 493 25.78 0.51 51.57
CA GLU A 493 25.53 1.43 50.47
C GLU A 493 26.79 1.46 49.57
N ILE A 494 26.59 1.45 48.28
CA ILE A 494 27.68 1.53 47.27
C ILE A 494 27.70 2.89 46.60
N ASN A 495 28.85 3.29 46.15
CA ASN A 495 29.07 4.54 45.41
C ASN A 495 30.02 4.33 44.22
N VAL A 496 30.26 5.37 43.40
CA VAL A 496 31.09 5.30 42.19
C VAL A 496 32.55 4.92 42.50
N ASP A 497 33.08 5.24 43.67
CA ASP A 497 34.46 4.90 44.09
C ASP A 497 34.65 3.39 44.36
N ASP A 498 33.57 2.67 44.59
CA ASP A 498 33.61 1.24 44.81
C ASP A 498 33.76 0.44 43.51
N GLU A 499 33.50 1.06 42.35
CA GLU A 499 33.56 0.44 41.03
C GLU A 499 35.00 0.17 40.54
N LYS A 500 35.72 -0.73 41.24
CA LYS A 500 37.09 -1.16 40.95
C LYS A 500 37.40 -2.52 41.59
N ASN A 501 38.45 -3.18 41.13
CA ASN A 501 38.92 -4.48 41.61
C ASN A 501 37.84 -5.58 41.47
N TYR A 502 37.29 -5.67 40.30
CA TYR A 502 36.26 -6.66 39.97
C TYR A 502 36.82 -8.05 39.65
N VAL A 503 35.92 -9.03 39.80
CA VAL A 503 36.06 -10.38 39.25
C VAL A 503 35.22 -10.47 37.98
N PHE A 504 35.84 -10.72 36.85
CA PHE A 504 35.17 -10.85 35.57
C PHE A 504 34.29 -12.12 35.51
N LEU A 505 33.03 -11.99 35.10
CA LEU A 505 32.06 -13.08 34.92
C LEU A 505 31.96 -13.52 33.48
N GLY A 506 31.75 -12.60 32.57
CA GLY A 506 31.55 -12.90 31.17
C GLY A 506 31.03 -11.75 30.32
N LEU A 507 30.80 -12.06 29.05
CA LEU A 507 30.17 -11.15 28.08
C LEU A 507 28.82 -11.74 27.66
N ILE A 508 27.85 -10.88 27.50
CA ILE A 508 26.57 -11.20 26.85
C ILE A 508 26.45 -10.33 25.60
N SER A 509 26.28 -10.98 24.45
CA SER A 509 26.10 -10.29 23.18
C SER A 509 24.66 -10.40 22.70
N MET A 510 24.14 -9.32 22.11
CA MET A 510 22.76 -9.20 21.70
C MET A 510 22.62 -8.34 20.44
N MET A 511 21.51 -8.54 19.74
CA MET A 511 21.13 -7.73 18.59
C MET A 511 19.61 -7.70 18.45
N ASP A 512 19.12 -6.80 17.61
CA ASP A 512 17.75 -6.88 17.06
C ASP A 512 17.80 -7.83 15.85
N PRO A 513 17.30 -9.08 15.97
CA PRO A 513 17.49 -10.10 14.94
C PRO A 513 16.61 -9.81 13.71
N PRO A 514 17.05 -10.21 12.51
CA PRO A 514 16.20 -10.18 11.34
C PRO A 514 14.92 -11.00 11.56
N ARG A 515 13.82 -10.54 10.96
CA ARG A 515 12.60 -11.37 10.90
C ARG A 515 12.88 -12.63 10.08
N LYS A 516 12.27 -13.75 10.44
CA LYS A 516 12.46 -15.04 9.77
C LYS A 516 12.12 -14.97 8.28
N GLU A 517 11.12 -14.17 7.93
CA GLU A 517 10.63 -13.98 6.56
C GLU A 517 11.53 -13.06 5.71
N SER A 518 12.31 -12.16 6.34
CA SER A 518 13.07 -11.12 5.64
C SER A 518 14.04 -11.69 4.62
N LYS A 519 14.75 -12.79 4.97
CA LYS A 519 15.70 -13.42 4.04
C LYS A 519 15.02 -13.93 2.77
N MET A 520 13.93 -14.68 2.91
CA MET A 520 13.19 -15.21 1.75
C MET A 520 12.58 -14.07 0.92
N ALA A 521 12.06 -13.04 1.58
CA ALA A 521 11.50 -11.88 0.89
C ALA A 521 12.56 -11.10 0.11
N VAL A 522 13.77 -10.93 0.64
CA VAL A 522 14.91 -10.32 -0.06
C VAL A 522 15.33 -11.18 -1.27
N GLU A 523 15.42 -12.49 -1.12
CA GLU A 523 15.72 -13.41 -2.23
C GLU A 523 14.67 -13.32 -3.34
N GLU A 524 13.38 -13.26 -2.98
CA GLU A 524 12.27 -13.11 -3.93
C GLU A 524 12.29 -11.73 -4.61
N CYS A 525 12.61 -10.67 -3.87
CA CYS A 525 12.82 -9.31 -4.37
C CYS A 525 13.90 -9.28 -5.47
N ILE A 526 15.08 -9.84 -5.18
CA ILE A 526 16.20 -9.89 -6.13
C ILE A 526 15.85 -10.75 -7.37
N LYS A 527 15.21 -11.90 -7.16
CA LYS A 527 14.74 -12.77 -8.25
C LYS A 527 13.75 -12.08 -9.16
N ALA A 528 12.89 -11.23 -8.58
CA ALA A 528 11.92 -10.41 -9.32
C ALA A 528 12.56 -9.20 -10.04
N GLY A 529 13.90 -9.08 -10.01
CA GLY A 529 14.65 -8.00 -10.67
C GLY A 529 14.61 -6.68 -9.95
N MET A 530 14.20 -6.64 -8.68
CA MET A 530 14.21 -5.45 -7.85
C MET A 530 15.48 -5.38 -7.01
N LYS A 531 15.93 -4.16 -6.69
CA LYS A 531 17.09 -3.93 -5.82
C LYS A 531 16.61 -3.57 -4.41
N PRO A 532 16.80 -4.45 -3.40
CA PRO A 532 16.59 -4.11 -2.02
C PRO A 532 17.78 -3.29 -1.51
N ILE A 533 17.48 -2.22 -0.77
CA ILE A 533 18.44 -1.31 -0.16
C ILE A 533 18.07 -1.15 1.32
N MET A 534 19.06 -1.27 2.19
CA MET A 534 18.90 -1.01 3.62
C MET A 534 19.34 0.41 3.94
N ILE A 535 18.52 1.16 4.65
CA ILE A 535 18.82 2.52 5.13
C ILE A 535 18.61 2.53 6.64
N THR A 536 19.59 2.99 7.42
CA THR A 536 19.51 2.97 8.89
C THR A 536 20.34 4.05 9.55
N GLY A 537 19.90 4.48 10.74
CA GLY A 537 20.70 5.30 11.65
C GLY A 537 21.83 4.55 12.38
N ASP A 538 21.84 3.21 12.31
CA ASP A 538 22.84 2.37 12.98
C ASP A 538 24.24 2.53 12.41
N HIS A 539 25.22 2.06 13.19
CA HIS A 539 26.60 1.98 12.77
C HIS A 539 26.80 1.03 11.59
N LYS A 540 27.71 1.38 10.65
CA LYS A 540 27.99 0.61 9.42
C LYS A 540 28.26 -0.88 9.66
N VAL A 541 28.97 -1.24 10.72
CA VAL A 541 29.29 -2.65 11.06
C VAL A 541 28.02 -3.44 11.38
N THR A 542 27.14 -2.88 12.21
CA THR A 542 25.86 -3.53 12.57
C THR A 542 24.95 -3.65 11.36
N ALA A 543 24.79 -2.59 10.58
CA ALA A 543 23.99 -2.57 9.38
C ALA A 543 24.49 -3.61 8.35
N ALA A 544 25.80 -3.64 8.10
CA ALA A 544 26.45 -4.59 7.18
C ALA A 544 26.26 -6.05 7.62
N ALA A 545 26.41 -6.34 8.93
CA ALA A 545 26.22 -7.69 9.47
C ALA A 545 24.80 -8.19 9.25
N ILE A 546 23.78 -7.38 9.55
CA ILE A 546 22.35 -7.72 9.34
C ILE A 546 22.06 -7.87 7.85
N ALA A 547 22.49 -6.91 7.01
CA ALA A 547 22.28 -6.95 5.57
C ALA A 547 22.90 -8.18 4.91
N LYS A 548 24.07 -8.63 5.40
CA LYS A 548 24.71 -9.86 4.96
C LYS A 548 23.91 -11.10 5.36
N ARG A 549 23.38 -11.16 6.58
CA ARG A 549 22.54 -12.29 7.07
C ARG A 549 21.27 -12.48 6.23
N ILE A 550 20.64 -11.38 5.79
CA ILE A 550 19.42 -11.43 4.98
C ILE A 550 19.65 -11.42 3.46
N GLY A 551 20.92 -11.25 3.02
CA GLY A 551 21.29 -11.36 1.61
C GLY A 551 21.22 -10.06 0.80
N ILE A 552 21.03 -8.90 1.42
CA ILE A 552 21.10 -7.57 0.77
C ILE A 552 22.54 -7.24 0.39
N LEU A 553 23.48 -7.42 1.35
CA LEU A 553 24.89 -7.11 1.18
C LEU A 553 25.67 -8.32 0.65
N LYS A 554 26.34 -8.16 -0.47
CA LYS A 554 27.21 -9.20 -1.09
C LYS A 554 28.69 -8.92 -0.85
N LYS A 555 29.11 -7.66 -0.91
CA LYS A 555 30.48 -7.21 -0.74
C LYS A 555 30.55 -6.06 0.25
N PRO A 556 31.60 -5.97 1.07
CA PRO A 556 31.73 -4.88 2.06
C PRO A 556 31.68 -3.47 1.45
N GLU A 557 32.13 -3.31 0.22
CA GLU A 557 32.19 -2.03 -0.50
C GLU A 557 30.79 -1.50 -0.88
N GLU A 558 29.75 -2.35 -0.84
CA GLU A 558 28.38 -1.97 -1.08
C GLU A 558 27.72 -1.27 0.13
N ALA A 559 28.47 -1.04 1.23
CA ALA A 559 28.00 -0.33 2.41
C ALA A 559 28.75 0.99 2.58
N CYS A 560 28.02 2.10 2.82
CA CYS A 560 28.58 3.43 3.09
C CYS A 560 27.99 4.06 4.35
N GLU A 561 28.59 5.14 4.82
CA GLU A 561 28.04 5.99 5.88
C GLU A 561 27.48 7.31 5.32
N GLY A 562 26.57 7.95 6.05
CA GLY A 562 25.96 9.23 5.65
C GLY A 562 26.97 10.32 5.33
N MET A 563 28.07 10.40 6.05
CA MET A 563 29.16 11.36 5.78
C MET A 563 29.79 11.20 4.38
N GLU A 564 29.77 10.00 3.81
CA GLU A 564 30.26 9.77 2.44
C GLU A 564 29.31 10.42 1.41
N ILE A 565 28.02 10.57 1.75
CA ILE A 565 26.98 11.20 0.92
C ILE A 565 27.08 12.72 1.00
N ASP A 566 27.45 13.30 2.16
CA ASP A 566 27.53 14.75 2.37
C ASP A 566 28.53 15.40 1.41
N GLY A 567 29.61 14.68 1.09
CA GLY A 567 30.66 15.17 0.18
C GLY A 567 30.30 15.10 -1.32
N LEU A 568 29.16 14.47 -1.68
CA LEU A 568 28.78 14.27 -3.08
C LEU A 568 27.76 15.30 -3.53
N SER A 569 27.92 15.83 -4.73
CA SER A 569 26.87 16.55 -5.44
C SER A 569 25.72 15.60 -5.84
N ASP A 570 24.56 16.14 -6.15
CA ASP A 570 23.41 15.30 -6.56
C ASP A 570 23.70 14.51 -7.85
N GLU A 571 24.50 15.07 -8.77
CA GLU A 571 24.93 14.35 -9.99
C GLU A 571 25.90 13.19 -9.67
N GLU A 572 26.88 13.40 -8.80
CA GLU A 572 27.79 12.34 -8.38
C GLU A 572 27.06 11.24 -7.58
N LEU A 573 26.07 11.63 -6.77
CA LEU A 573 25.26 10.70 -6.00
C LEU A 573 24.47 9.74 -6.91
N LYS A 574 24.00 10.18 -8.08
CA LYS A 574 23.31 9.31 -9.04
C LYS A 574 24.15 8.11 -9.46
N ASP A 575 25.44 8.32 -9.70
CA ASP A 575 26.33 7.23 -10.10
C ASP A 575 26.73 6.37 -8.89
N PHE A 576 26.91 7.02 -7.75
CA PHE A 576 27.29 6.36 -6.50
C PHE A 576 26.24 5.37 -5.99
N VAL A 577 24.95 5.69 -6.06
CA VAL A 577 23.88 4.85 -5.50
C VAL A 577 23.79 3.47 -6.17
N GLU A 578 24.25 3.31 -7.43
CA GLU A 578 24.21 2.01 -8.10
C GLU A 578 25.09 0.95 -7.41
N GLY A 579 26.24 1.37 -6.86
CA GLY A 579 27.18 0.51 -6.17
C GLY A 579 26.79 0.18 -4.74
N ILE A 580 25.87 0.93 -4.14
CA ILE A 580 25.56 0.83 -2.72
C ILE A 580 24.24 0.09 -2.50
N SER A 581 24.24 -0.78 -1.48
CA SER A 581 23.07 -1.53 -1.03
C SER A 581 22.74 -1.29 0.45
N VAL A 582 23.67 -0.70 1.22
CA VAL A 582 23.51 -0.40 2.64
C VAL A 582 23.99 1.00 2.96
N TYR A 583 23.10 1.81 3.53
CA TYR A 583 23.39 3.17 3.99
C TYR A 583 23.25 3.23 5.52
N ALA A 584 24.33 3.53 6.22
CA ALA A 584 24.44 3.57 7.67
C ALA A 584 24.62 5.00 8.19
N ARG A 585 24.21 5.29 9.42
CA ARG A 585 24.28 6.62 10.04
C ARG A 585 23.72 7.74 9.16
N VAL A 586 22.58 7.50 8.53
CA VAL A 586 21.95 8.46 7.63
C VAL A 586 21.00 9.39 8.36
N SER A 587 21.02 10.67 7.97
CA SER A 587 20.04 11.67 8.38
C SER A 587 18.75 11.59 7.54
N PRO A 588 17.67 12.24 7.95
CA PRO A 588 16.45 12.37 7.13
C PRO A 588 16.72 12.98 5.75
N GLU A 589 17.61 13.94 5.64
CA GLU A 589 18.01 14.58 4.39
C GLU A 589 18.69 13.59 3.43
N HIS A 590 19.60 12.75 3.97
CA HIS A 590 20.22 11.68 3.18
C HIS A 590 19.18 10.73 2.58
N LYS A 591 18.14 10.35 3.37
CA LYS A 591 17.06 9.48 2.88
C LYS A 591 16.37 10.07 1.67
N ILE A 592 16.06 11.38 1.69
CA ILE A 592 15.45 12.09 0.56
C ILE A 592 16.38 12.09 -0.66
N ARG A 593 17.65 12.42 -0.48
CA ARG A 593 18.64 12.47 -1.56
C ARG A 593 18.85 11.12 -2.23
N ILE A 594 18.93 10.03 -1.47
CA ILE A 594 19.03 8.65 -1.98
C ILE A 594 17.81 8.29 -2.83
N VAL A 595 16.60 8.54 -2.31
CA VAL A 595 15.35 8.26 -3.03
C VAL A 595 15.32 9.04 -4.34
N ARG A 596 15.61 10.34 -4.32
CA ARG A 596 15.63 11.20 -5.51
C ARG A 596 16.65 10.74 -6.53
N ALA A 597 17.87 10.38 -6.11
CA ALA A 597 18.92 9.90 -7.01
C ALA A 597 18.46 8.63 -7.79
N TRP A 598 17.79 7.70 -7.13
CA TRP A 598 17.22 6.52 -7.79
C TRP A 598 16.07 6.87 -8.75
N GLN A 599 15.19 7.81 -8.36
CA GLN A 599 14.09 8.28 -9.23
C GLN A 599 14.62 8.96 -10.49
N GLU A 600 15.64 9.81 -10.39
CA GLU A 600 16.26 10.51 -11.52
C GLU A 600 16.97 9.57 -12.49
N LYS A 601 17.36 8.37 -12.04
CA LYS A 601 17.81 7.26 -12.91
C LYS A 601 16.65 6.49 -13.59
N GLY A 602 15.41 6.92 -13.42
CA GLY A 602 14.23 6.30 -14.03
C GLY A 602 13.68 5.09 -13.28
N ASN A 603 14.06 4.91 -12.01
CA ASN A 603 13.53 3.84 -11.16
C ASN A 603 12.26 4.28 -10.45
N ILE A 604 11.37 3.32 -10.20
CA ILE A 604 10.23 3.48 -9.29
C ILE A 604 10.67 3.01 -7.91
N VAL A 605 10.68 3.94 -6.97
CA VAL A 605 11.24 3.73 -5.62
C VAL A 605 10.12 3.55 -4.60
N ALA A 606 10.14 2.42 -3.89
CA ALA A 606 9.41 2.24 -2.63
C ALA A 606 10.32 2.58 -1.46
N MET A 607 9.83 3.37 -0.49
CA MET A 607 10.56 3.74 0.72
C MET A 607 9.74 3.36 1.95
N THR A 608 10.35 2.65 2.91
CA THR A 608 9.72 2.36 4.20
C THR A 608 10.21 3.26 5.30
N GLY A 609 9.36 3.52 6.28
CA GLY A 609 9.72 4.25 7.50
C GLY A 609 8.62 4.18 8.55
N ASP A 610 8.96 4.46 9.80
CA ASP A 610 8.05 4.42 10.94
C ASP A 610 8.00 5.75 11.73
N GLY A 611 9.02 6.59 11.59
CA GLY A 611 9.18 7.80 12.36
C GLY A 611 8.84 9.10 11.62
N VAL A 612 8.76 10.17 12.41
CA VAL A 612 8.63 11.55 11.91
C VAL A 612 9.77 11.89 10.95
N ASN A 613 10.97 11.38 11.23
CA ASN A 613 12.17 11.60 10.44
C ASN A 613 12.11 10.98 9.03
N ASP A 614 11.22 10.00 8.84
CA ASP A 614 11.05 9.30 7.56
C ASP A 614 9.99 9.96 6.67
N ALA A 615 9.07 10.73 7.26
CA ALA A 615 7.93 11.29 6.55
C ALA A 615 8.31 12.08 5.28
N PRO A 616 9.36 12.91 5.25
CA PRO A 616 9.77 13.60 4.03
C PRO A 616 10.25 12.62 2.93
N ALA A 617 10.96 11.57 3.29
CA ALA A 617 11.42 10.54 2.34
C ALA A 617 10.26 9.66 1.84
N LEU A 618 9.30 9.32 2.72
CA LEU A 618 8.06 8.61 2.37
C LEU A 618 7.22 9.40 1.37
N LYS A 619 7.12 10.72 1.55
CA LYS A 619 6.40 11.62 0.65
C LYS A 619 7.12 11.82 -0.69
N GLN A 620 8.47 11.81 -0.69
CA GLN A 620 9.30 11.91 -1.89
C GLN A 620 9.22 10.66 -2.76
N ALA A 621 9.19 9.48 -2.15
CA ALA A 621 9.15 8.20 -2.86
C ALA A 621 7.89 8.06 -3.73
N ASP A 622 7.99 7.28 -4.81
CA ASP A 622 6.83 6.94 -5.64
C ASP A 622 5.81 6.15 -4.81
N ILE A 623 6.31 5.32 -3.90
CA ILE A 623 5.50 4.56 -2.96
C ILE A 623 6.10 4.67 -1.56
N GLY A 624 5.57 5.59 -0.76
CA GLY A 624 5.84 5.63 0.67
C GLY A 624 5.09 4.51 1.38
N VAL A 625 5.78 3.75 2.23
CA VAL A 625 5.26 2.61 2.99
C VAL A 625 5.49 2.86 4.47
N ALA A 626 4.43 3.07 5.22
CA ALA A 626 4.53 3.26 6.67
C ALA A 626 4.25 1.96 7.43
N MET A 627 4.84 1.84 8.61
CA MET A 627 4.53 0.78 9.55
C MET A 627 3.17 1.05 10.21
N GLY A 628 2.39 0.00 10.44
CA GLY A 628 1.05 0.12 11.01
C GLY A 628 1.03 0.01 12.53
N ILE A 629 1.93 -0.81 13.10
CA ILE A 629 2.06 -1.06 14.54
C ILE A 629 3.00 -0.02 15.17
N THR A 630 4.23 0.07 14.67
CA THR A 630 5.26 0.97 15.24
C THR A 630 5.25 2.36 14.62
N GLY A 631 4.58 2.52 13.47
CA GLY A 631 4.62 3.77 12.72
C GLY A 631 3.82 4.89 13.35
N THR A 632 4.43 6.08 13.41
CA THR A 632 3.76 7.31 13.84
C THR A 632 2.69 7.74 12.84
N GLU A 633 1.70 8.49 13.29
CA GLU A 633 0.64 9.00 12.41
C GLU A 633 1.19 9.92 11.30
N VAL A 634 2.26 10.66 11.60
CA VAL A 634 3.01 11.47 10.60
C VAL A 634 3.52 10.59 9.45
N ALA A 635 4.18 9.48 9.78
CA ALA A 635 4.69 8.54 8.78
C ALA A 635 3.55 7.92 7.97
N LYS A 636 2.46 7.50 8.65
CA LYS A 636 1.26 6.95 8.00
C LYS A 636 0.62 7.96 7.06
N ASP A 637 0.53 9.24 7.44
CA ASP A 637 -0.07 10.28 6.61
C ASP A 637 0.78 10.61 5.37
N ALA A 638 2.10 10.66 5.52
CA ALA A 638 3.03 10.87 4.42
C ALA A 638 3.02 9.70 3.40
N SER A 639 2.60 8.51 3.82
CA SER A 639 2.70 7.28 3.05
C SER A 639 1.58 7.11 2.01
N SER A 640 1.81 6.20 1.06
CA SER A 640 0.81 5.73 0.09
C SER A 640 0.24 4.36 0.47
N MET A 641 0.93 3.63 1.35
CA MET A 641 0.58 2.29 1.83
C MET A 641 0.98 2.15 3.29
N VAL A 642 0.18 1.43 4.08
CA VAL A 642 0.46 1.10 5.48
C VAL A 642 0.49 -0.41 5.64
N LEU A 643 1.50 -0.95 6.33
CA LEU A 643 1.64 -2.37 6.62
C LEU A 643 1.05 -2.67 8.00
N THR A 644 0.08 -3.56 8.08
CA THR A 644 -0.56 -3.91 9.37
C THR A 644 0.29 -4.82 10.26
N ASP A 645 1.36 -5.40 9.71
CA ASP A 645 2.25 -6.37 10.37
C ASP A 645 3.71 -5.90 10.42
N ASP A 646 4.00 -4.68 9.97
CA ASP A 646 5.32 -4.08 9.91
C ASP A 646 6.38 -4.99 9.25
N ASN A 647 5.98 -5.80 8.26
CA ASN A 647 6.83 -6.84 7.70
C ASN A 647 7.24 -6.55 6.24
N PHE A 648 8.54 -6.56 5.97
CA PHE A 648 9.08 -6.40 4.61
C PHE A 648 8.50 -7.41 3.62
N ALA A 649 8.22 -8.64 4.04
CA ALA A 649 7.63 -9.66 3.18
C ALA A 649 6.25 -9.26 2.64
N THR A 650 5.50 -8.45 3.38
CA THR A 650 4.19 -7.94 2.97
C THR A 650 4.33 -6.92 1.84
N ILE A 651 5.44 -6.17 1.77
CA ILE A 651 5.76 -5.28 0.63
C ILE A 651 5.94 -6.12 -0.64
N ILE A 652 6.67 -7.22 -0.56
CA ILE A 652 6.90 -8.10 -1.71
C ILE A 652 5.59 -8.72 -2.22
N LYS A 653 4.69 -9.13 -1.31
CA LYS A 653 3.34 -9.57 -1.67
C LYS A 653 2.51 -8.45 -2.31
N ALA A 654 2.63 -7.22 -1.80
CA ALA A 654 1.95 -6.06 -2.39
C ALA A 654 2.45 -5.78 -3.81
N VAL A 655 3.76 -5.91 -4.06
CA VAL A 655 4.35 -5.81 -5.42
C VAL A 655 3.83 -6.94 -6.31
N GLU A 656 3.80 -8.19 -5.84
CA GLU A 656 3.21 -9.32 -6.58
C GLU A 656 1.76 -9.02 -6.97
N ASN A 657 0.96 -8.52 -6.02
CA ASN A 657 -0.42 -8.13 -6.27
C ASN A 657 -0.53 -6.98 -7.27
N GLY A 658 0.30 -5.94 -7.16
CA GLY A 658 0.33 -4.81 -8.09
C GLY A 658 0.65 -5.25 -9.53
N ARG A 659 1.63 -6.14 -9.71
CA ARG A 659 1.97 -6.74 -11.01
C ARG A 659 0.82 -7.55 -11.60
N ASN A 660 0.13 -8.36 -10.79
CA ASN A 660 -1.03 -9.14 -11.22
C ASN A 660 -2.22 -8.25 -11.59
N VAL A 661 -2.50 -7.21 -10.79
CA VAL A 661 -3.56 -6.24 -11.08
C VAL A 661 -3.31 -5.55 -12.43
N TYR A 662 -2.08 -5.11 -12.66
CA TYR A 662 -1.70 -4.50 -13.94
C TYR A 662 -1.88 -5.46 -15.14
N GLU A 663 -1.43 -6.70 -15.02
CA GLU A 663 -1.62 -7.72 -16.07
C GLU A 663 -3.11 -7.98 -16.32
N ASN A 664 -3.93 -8.05 -15.28
CA ASN A 664 -5.36 -8.25 -15.39
C ASN A 664 -6.06 -7.07 -16.09
N ILE A 665 -5.65 -5.82 -15.78
CA ILE A 665 -6.11 -4.63 -16.50
C ILE A 665 -5.72 -4.74 -17.98
N LYS A 666 -4.50 -5.12 -18.30
CA LYS A 666 -4.02 -5.28 -19.65
C LYS A 666 -4.81 -6.34 -20.44
N HIS A 667 -5.15 -7.46 -19.80
CA HIS A 667 -5.99 -8.50 -20.40
C HIS A 667 -7.43 -8.01 -20.65
N ALA A 668 -8.01 -7.24 -19.74
CA ALA A 668 -9.34 -6.64 -19.94
C ALA A 668 -9.33 -5.61 -21.09
N ILE A 669 -8.28 -4.78 -21.19
CA ILE A 669 -8.08 -3.83 -22.30
C ILE A 669 -7.95 -4.56 -23.62
N GLN A 670 -7.13 -5.63 -23.69
CA GLN A 670 -6.96 -6.46 -24.88
C GLN A 670 -8.30 -7.04 -25.36
N PHE A 671 -9.06 -7.59 -24.44
CA PHE A 671 -10.39 -8.15 -24.71
C PHE A 671 -11.34 -7.11 -25.35
N LEU A 672 -11.45 -5.93 -24.74
CA LEU A 672 -12.32 -4.87 -25.22
C LEU A 672 -11.88 -4.34 -26.59
N LEU A 673 -10.61 -4.00 -26.74
CA LEU A 673 -10.09 -3.39 -27.96
C LEU A 673 -10.09 -4.35 -29.15
N SER A 674 -9.75 -5.63 -28.95
CA SER A 674 -9.78 -6.61 -30.03
C SER A 674 -11.21 -6.92 -30.49
N GLY A 675 -12.15 -6.98 -29.53
CA GLY A 675 -13.57 -7.14 -29.85
C GLY A 675 -14.13 -5.96 -30.62
N ASN A 676 -13.86 -4.73 -30.22
CA ASN A 676 -14.28 -3.52 -30.93
C ASN A 676 -13.63 -3.43 -32.31
N PHE A 677 -12.35 -3.73 -32.42
CA PHE A 677 -11.66 -3.76 -33.71
C PHE A 677 -12.28 -4.79 -34.69
N GLY A 678 -12.72 -5.94 -34.16
CA GLY A 678 -13.49 -6.92 -34.94
C GLY A 678 -14.78 -6.35 -35.52
N GLY A 679 -15.54 -5.59 -34.70
CA GLY A 679 -16.76 -4.89 -35.16
C GLY A 679 -16.47 -3.82 -36.22
N ILE A 680 -15.41 -3.01 -36.01
CA ILE A 680 -14.95 -1.99 -36.98
C ILE A 680 -14.64 -2.62 -38.33
N LEU A 681 -13.81 -3.68 -38.35
CA LEU A 681 -13.42 -4.37 -39.57
C LEU A 681 -14.64 -4.97 -40.30
N ALA A 682 -15.62 -5.49 -39.57
CA ALA A 682 -16.84 -6.03 -40.17
C ALA A 682 -17.65 -4.94 -40.86
N VAL A 683 -17.84 -3.77 -40.25
CA VAL A 683 -18.54 -2.63 -40.86
C VAL A 683 -17.79 -2.09 -42.07
N LEU A 684 -16.47 -1.91 -41.94
CA LEU A 684 -15.63 -1.44 -43.06
C LEU A 684 -15.67 -2.40 -44.26
N TYR A 685 -15.54 -3.72 -44.00
CA TYR A 685 -15.63 -4.73 -45.07
C TYR A 685 -16.97 -4.65 -45.80
N ALA A 686 -18.10 -4.59 -45.04
CA ALA A 686 -19.41 -4.49 -45.65
C ALA A 686 -19.58 -3.21 -46.52
N SER A 687 -19.03 -2.07 -46.05
CA SER A 687 -19.07 -0.81 -46.79
C SER A 687 -18.23 -0.89 -48.10
N ILE A 688 -16.99 -1.38 -48.00
CA ILE A 688 -16.07 -1.50 -49.16
C ILE A 688 -16.68 -2.43 -50.22
N MET A 689 -17.27 -3.52 -49.81
CA MET A 689 -17.91 -4.52 -50.69
C MET A 689 -19.34 -4.12 -51.12
N ALA A 690 -19.79 -2.91 -50.78
CA ALA A 690 -21.13 -2.40 -51.11
C ALA A 690 -22.28 -3.29 -50.58
N LEU A 691 -22.04 -4.04 -49.54
CA LEU A 691 -23.03 -4.89 -48.87
C LEU A 691 -23.98 -4.04 -47.97
N PRO A 692 -25.18 -4.55 -47.61
CA PRO A 692 -26.02 -3.92 -46.59
C PRO A 692 -25.30 -3.78 -45.23
N VAL A 693 -25.77 -2.91 -44.35
CA VAL A 693 -25.21 -2.71 -42.96
C VAL A 693 -25.26 -4.03 -42.22
N PRO A 694 -24.13 -4.56 -41.67
CA PRO A 694 -24.14 -5.86 -40.98
C PRO A 694 -24.74 -5.81 -39.56
N PHE A 695 -24.79 -4.66 -38.94
CA PHE A 695 -25.33 -4.47 -37.59
C PHE A 695 -26.26 -3.28 -37.49
N ALA A 696 -27.37 -3.45 -36.81
CA ALA A 696 -28.16 -2.33 -36.32
C ALA A 696 -27.43 -1.69 -35.12
N PRO A 697 -27.61 -0.38 -34.84
CA PRO A 697 -27.01 0.26 -33.67
C PRO A 697 -27.32 -0.43 -32.35
N VAL A 698 -28.52 -0.96 -32.19
CA VAL A 698 -28.97 -1.72 -31.01
C VAL A 698 -28.14 -2.98 -30.78
N HIS A 699 -27.66 -3.64 -31.86
CA HIS A 699 -26.78 -4.81 -31.75
C HIS A 699 -25.47 -4.47 -31.08
N LEU A 700 -24.84 -3.38 -31.50
CA LEU A 700 -23.53 -2.94 -30.97
C LEU A 700 -23.62 -2.44 -29.53
N LEU A 701 -24.72 -1.76 -29.21
CA LEU A 701 -25.03 -1.36 -27.82
C LEU A 701 -25.26 -2.56 -26.91
N PHE A 702 -26.00 -3.56 -27.35
CA PHE A 702 -26.17 -4.82 -26.62
C PHE A 702 -24.81 -5.50 -26.33
N ILE A 703 -23.92 -5.50 -27.34
CA ILE A 703 -22.57 -6.06 -27.22
C ILE A 703 -21.80 -5.33 -26.15
N ASN A 704 -21.65 -4.01 -26.27
CA ASN A 704 -20.84 -3.20 -25.38
C ASN A 704 -21.33 -3.27 -23.93
N LEU A 705 -22.65 -3.30 -23.76
CA LEU A 705 -23.27 -3.26 -22.44
C LEU A 705 -23.27 -4.61 -21.72
N LEU A 706 -23.75 -5.64 -22.38
CA LEU A 706 -24.02 -6.93 -21.74
C LEU A 706 -22.93 -7.97 -21.98
N THR A 707 -22.39 -8.05 -23.19
CA THR A 707 -21.44 -9.12 -23.54
C THR A 707 -19.99 -8.72 -23.31
N ASP A 708 -19.67 -7.44 -23.18
CA ASP A 708 -18.31 -6.97 -22.96
C ASP A 708 -18.02 -6.61 -21.50
N SER A 709 -18.93 -5.91 -20.82
CA SER A 709 -18.68 -5.41 -19.47
C SER A 709 -18.42 -6.51 -18.47
N LEU A 710 -19.24 -7.57 -18.47
CA LEU A 710 -19.13 -8.67 -17.50
C LEU A 710 -17.87 -9.51 -17.68
N PRO A 711 -17.50 -9.97 -18.91
CA PRO A 711 -16.24 -10.68 -19.11
C PRO A 711 -15.01 -9.81 -18.84
N ALA A 712 -15.04 -8.51 -19.16
CA ALA A 712 -13.93 -7.61 -18.90
C ALA A 712 -13.69 -7.42 -17.39
N ILE A 713 -14.75 -7.27 -16.58
CA ILE A 713 -14.66 -7.26 -15.12
C ILE A 713 -14.13 -8.61 -14.62
N ALA A 714 -14.61 -9.72 -15.17
CA ALA A 714 -14.17 -11.06 -14.79
C ALA A 714 -12.69 -11.32 -15.10
N LEU A 715 -12.18 -10.78 -16.22
CA LEU A 715 -10.76 -10.79 -16.55
C LEU A 715 -9.93 -9.96 -15.57
N GLY A 716 -10.48 -8.84 -15.07
CA GLY A 716 -9.88 -8.06 -14.00
C GLY A 716 -9.76 -8.84 -12.67
N LEU A 717 -10.60 -9.87 -12.48
CA LEU A 717 -10.60 -10.78 -11.33
C LEU A 717 -9.85 -12.09 -11.60
N GLU A 718 -9.03 -12.15 -12.65
CA GLU A 718 -8.24 -13.36 -12.96
C GLU A 718 -7.36 -13.72 -11.76
N PRO A 719 -7.32 -15.01 -11.36
CA PRO A 719 -6.49 -15.46 -10.25
C PRO A 719 -5.02 -15.11 -10.44
N HIS A 720 -4.40 -14.60 -9.36
CA HIS A 720 -3.01 -14.19 -9.35
C HIS A 720 -2.06 -15.35 -9.61
N THR A 721 -0.92 -15.04 -10.20
CA THR A 721 0.14 -16.00 -10.51
C THR A 721 1.49 -15.49 -10.04
N LYS A 722 2.30 -16.36 -9.47
CA LYS A 722 3.68 -16.05 -9.07
C LYS A 722 4.61 -15.80 -10.26
N ALA A 723 4.24 -16.22 -11.47
CA ALA A 723 5.03 -16.00 -12.68
C ALA A 723 5.33 -14.52 -12.99
N VAL A 724 4.54 -13.59 -12.42
CA VAL A 724 4.81 -12.16 -12.55
C VAL A 724 6.09 -11.74 -11.82
N MET A 725 6.51 -12.49 -10.79
CA MET A 725 7.73 -12.25 -10.03
C MET A 725 9.00 -12.83 -10.70
N GLU A 726 8.86 -13.54 -11.82
CA GLU A 726 9.99 -13.99 -12.64
C GLU A 726 10.42 -12.96 -13.68
N ARG A 727 9.66 -11.87 -13.81
CA ARG A 727 9.91 -10.80 -14.77
C ARG A 727 10.57 -9.59 -14.09
N LYS A 728 11.40 -8.88 -14.83
CA LYS A 728 11.95 -7.59 -14.39
C LYS A 728 10.85 -6.55 -14.22
N PRO A 729 11.06 -5.55 -13.36
CA PRO A 729 10.16 -4.40 -13.22
C PRO A 729 9.96 -3.70 -14.56
N ARG A 730 8.76 -3.18 -14.77
CA ARG A 730 8.41 -2.42 -15.98
C ARG A 730 9.03 -1.02 -15.90
N PRO A 731 9.62 -0.51 -17.00
CA PRO A 731 10.06 0.88 -17.06
C PRO A 731 8.90 1.87 -16.86
N MET A 732 9.17 2.99 -16.19
CA MET A 732 8.16 4.02 -15.90
C MET A 732 7.46 4.56 -17.15
N ASN A 733 8.20 4.70 -18.24
CA ASN A 733 7.72 5.28 -19.50
C ASN A 733 7.09 4.26 -20.46
N GLU A 734 6.94 3.00 -20.06
CA GLU A 734 6.35 1.98 -20.92
C GLU A 734 4.84 2.21 -21.05
N SER A 735 4.40 2.54 -22.27
CA SER A 735 2.98 2.60 -22.60
C SER A 735 2.34 1.22 -22.49
N ILE A 736 1.10 1.14 -22.00
CA ILE A 736 0.30 -0.10 -22.03
C ILE A 736 0.14 -0.60 -23.48
N LEU A 737 0.00 0.33 -24.42
CA LEU A 737 -0.22 0.06 -25.84
C LEU A 737 1.11 -0.05 -26.59
N THR A 738 1.87 -1.10 -26.27
CA THR A 738 3.09 -1.44 -27.01
C THR A 738 2.77 -1.89 -28.43
N LYS A 739 3.74 -1.81 -29.36
CA LYS A 739 3.56 -2.28 -30.74
C LYS A 739 3.09 -3.74 -30.81
N ASP A 740 3.68 -4.60 -30.00
CA ASP A 740 3.32 -6.02 -29.95
C ASP A 740 1.90 -6.23 -29.44
N PHE A 741 1.47 -5.41 -28.47
CA PHE A 741 0.11 -5.44 -27.95
C PHE A 741 -0.91 -5.01 -28.99
N LEU A 742 -0.62 -3.95 -29.75
CA LEU A 742 -1.48 -3.48 -30.86
C LEU A 742 -1.56 -4.50 -32.00
N ILE A 743 -0.45 -5.16 -32.36
CA ILE A 743 -0.44 -6.24 -33.36
C ILE A 743 -1.35 -7.40 -32.92
N ARG A 744 -1.31 -7.78 -31.64
CA ARG A 744 -2.20 -8.82 -31.08
C ARG A 744 -3.65 -8.42 -31.21
N ILE A 745 -4.00 -7.21 -30.77
CA ILE A 745 -5.36 -6.67 -30.87
C ILE A 745 -5.83 -6.73 -32.35
N GLY A 746 -4.98 -6.32 -33.27
CA GLY A 746 -5.27 -6.36 -34.70
C GLY A 746 -5.54 -7.76 -35.22
N LEU A 747 -4.66 -8.71 -34.90
CA LEU A 747 -4.80 -10.12 -35.37
C LEU A 747 -6.02 -10.80 -34.76
N GLU A 748 -6.23 -10.64 -33.43
CA GLU A 748 -7.36 -11.23 -32.72
C GLU A 748 -8.70 -10.65 -33.21
N GLY A 749 -8.77 -9.31 -33.40
CA GLY A 749 -9.92 -8.64 -33.97
C GLY A 749 -10.20 -9.03 -35.42
N PHE A 750 -9.15 -9.24 -36.23
CA PHE A 750 -9.30 -9.74 -37.61
C PHE A 750 -9.96 -11.12 -37.64
N VAL A 751 -9.55 -12.04 -36.77
CA VAL A 751 -10.16 -13.39 -36.68
C VAL A 751 -11.64 -13.27 -36.30
N ILE A 752 -11.98 -12.42 -35.31
CA ILE A 752 -13.36 -12.18 -34.90
C ILE A 752 -14.19 -11.61 -36.06
N ALA A 753 -13.64 -10.62 -36.79
CA ALA A 753 -14.30 -10.03 -37.97
C ALA A 753 -14.54 -11.06 -39.06
N ALA A 754 -13.53 -11.87 -39.39
CA ALA A 754 -13.62 -12.89 -40.42
C ALA A 754 -14.71 -13.91 -40.13
N MET A 755 -14.77 -14.46 -38.90
CA MET A 755 -15.82 -15.39 -38.50
C MET A 755 -17.22 -14.75 -38.60
N THR A 756 -17.32 -13.50 -38.14
CA THR A 756 -18.57 -12.72 -38.19
C THR A 756 -19.04 -12.50 -39.63
N MET A 757 -18.12 -12.12 -40.53
CA MET A 757 -18.47 -11.86 -41.94
C MET A 757 -18.75 -13.13 -42.72
N ILE A 758 -18.15 -14.26 -42.38
CA ILE A 758 -18.53 -15.59 -42.93
C ILE A 758 -19.99 -15.88 -42.56
N ALA A 759 -20.38 -15.73 -41.31
CA ALA A 759 -21.77 -15.92 -40.89
C ALA A 759 -22.74 -14.95 -41.60
N TYR A 760 -22.34 -13.68 -41.72
CA TYR A 760 -23.12 -12.66 -42.44
C TYR A 760 -23.31 -13.01 -43.90
N THR A 761 -22.26 -13.44 -44.63
CA THR A 761 -22.37 -13.81 -46.02
C THR A 761 -23.20 -15.07 -46.25
N ILE A 762 -23.15 -16.03 -45.32
CA ILE A 762 -24.06 -17.21 -45.36
C ILE A 762 -25.52 -16.76 -45.22
N GLY A 763 -25.80 -15.84 -44.29
CA GLY A 763 -27.12 -15.26 -44.13
C GLY A 763 -27.62 -14.50 -45.36
N LEU A 764 -26.76 -13.69 -46.01
CA LEU A 764 -27.05 -12.93 -47.23
C LEU A 764 -27.45 -13.84 -48.42
N LYS A 765 -26.86 -15.01 -48.53
CA LYS A 765 -27.19 -15.97 -49.60
C LYS A 765 -28.66 -16.44 -49.53
N THR A 766 -29.35 -16.28 -48.43
CA THR A 766 -30.80 -16.59 -48.29
C THR A 766 -31.71 -15.51 -48.87
N GLY A 767 -31.16 -14.34 -49.25
CA GLY A 767 -31.90 -13.18 -49.71
C GLY A 767 -32.55 -12.36 -48.60
N ASN A 768 -32.41 -12.75 -47.33
CA ASN A 768 -32.99 -12.06 -46.19
C ASN A 768 -31.92 -11.27 -45.40
N THR A 769 -31.95 -9.94 -45.49
CA THR A 769 -30.99 -9.04 -44.84
C THR A 769 -31.12 -9.08 -43.31
N ILE A 770 -32.33 -9.22 -42.75
CA ILE A 770 -32.52 -9.30 -41.30
C ILE A 770 -31.92 -10.58 -40.73
N LEU A 771 -32.06 -11.69 -41.47
CA LEU A 771 -31.43 -12.97 -41.11
C LEU A 771 -29.92 -12.86 -41.10
N ALA A 772 -29.35 -12.23 -42.16
CA ALA A 772 -27.90 -11.99 -42.24
C ALA A 772 -27.38 -11.13 -41.10
N GLN A 773 -28.07 -10.04 -40.75
CA GLN A 773 -27.76 -9.19 -39.59
C GLN A 773 -27.86 -9.97 -38.28
N THR A 774 -28.88 -10.82 -38.09
CA THR A 774 -29.06 -11.67 -36.92
C THR A 774 -27.92 -12.65 -36.78
N MET A 775 -27.49 -13.33 -37.86
CA MET A 775 -26.38 -14.26 -37.85
C MET A 775 -25.04 -13.52 -37.54
N ALA A 776 -24.81 -12.35 -38.14
CA ALA A 776 -23.64 -11.52 -37.84
C ALA A 776 -23.60 -11.09 -36.39
N PHE A 777 -24.70 -10.57 -35.87
CA PHE A 777 -24.82 -10.11 -34.48
C PHE A 777 -24.60 -11.27 -33.49
N ALA A 778 -25.27 -12.40 -33.68
CA ALA A 778 -25.12 -13.54 -32.80
C ALA A 778 -23.68 -14.13 -32.83
N THR A 779 -23.04 -14.16 -34.03
CA THR A 779 -21.67 -14.62 -34.17
C THR A 779 -20.70 -13.67 -33.50
N LEU A 780 -20.85 -12.36 -33.67
CA LEU A 780 -19.98 -11.36 -33.04
C LEU A 780 -20.08 -11.43 -31.52
N CYS A 781 -21.30 -11.44 -30.95
CA CYS A 781 -21.52 -11.58 -29.53
C CYS A 781 -20.85 -12.83 -28.95
N THR A 782 -21.16 -13.99 -29.54
CA THR A 782 -20.62 -15.26 -29.03
C THR A 782 -19.11 -15.35 -29.22
N SER A 783 -18.57 -14.85 -30.35
CA SER A 783 -17.12 -14.77 -30.58
C SER A 783 -16.42 -13.95 -29.51
N ARG A 784 -17.01 -12.82 -29.09
CA ARG A 784 -16.46 -11.97 -28.02
C ARG A 784 -16.51 -12.68 -26.66
N LEU A 785 -17.61 -13.34 -26.32
CA LEU A 785 -17.68 -14.14 -25.08
C LEU A 785 -16.62 -15.25 -25.06
N VAL A 786 -16.43 -15.98 -26.16
CA VAL A 786 -15.38 -17.00 -26.32
C VAL A 786 -14.00 -16.37 -26.22
N HIS A 787 -13.83 -15.17 -26.80
CA HIS A 787 -12.56 -14.43 -26.79
C HIS A 787 -12.12 -14.02 -25.38
N GLY A 788 -13.04 -13.90 -24.41
CA GLY A 788 -12.70 -13.75 -23.00
C GLY A 788 -11.72 -14.82 -22.50
N TYR A 789 -11.91 -16.07 -22.92
CA TYR A 789 -10.95 -17.16 -22.59
C TYR A 789 -9.60 -17.00 -23.31
N ASN A 790 -9.60 -16.45 -24.50
CA ASN A 790 -8.35 -16.11 -25.18
C ASN A 790 -7.58 -14.99 -24.47
N SER A 791 -8.29 -14.03 -23.90
CA SER A 791 -7.68 -12.86 -23.24
C SER A 791 -7.14 -13.11 -21.83
N LYS A 792 -7.31 -14.32 -21.26
CA LYS A 792 -6.79 -14.69 -19.91
C LYS A 792 -5.28 -14.68 -19.79
N SER A 793 -4.55 -14.83 -20.90
CA SER A 793 -3.09 -14.92 -20.90
C SER A 793 -2.51 -14.59 -22.26
N ASN A 794 -1.29 -14.09 -22.25
CA ASN A 794 -0.51 -13.91 -23.47
C ASN A 794 -0.01 -15.23 -24.07
N ALA A 795 0.09 -16.29 -23.27
CA ALA A 795 0.44 -17.65 -23.69
C ALA A 795 -0.82 -18.50 -23.92
N PRO A 796 -0.74 -19.57 -24.74
CA PRO A 796 -1.84 -20.50 -24.90
C PRO A 796 -2.29 -21.12 -23.58
N VAL A 797 -3.62 -21.22 -23.36
CA VAL A 797 -4.21 -21.72 -22.11
C VAL A 797 -5.13 -22.93 -22.26
N ILE A 798 -5.53 -23.28 -23.49
CA ILE A 798 -6.60 -24.26 -23.77
C ILE A 798 -6.38 -25.64 -23.12
N PHE A 799 -5.13 -26.09 -22.97
CA PHE A 799 -4.79 -27.36 -22.35
C PHE A 799 -4.18 -27.23 -20.94
N THR A 800 -4.41 -26.09 -20.28
CA THR A 800 -3.89 -25.81 -18.94
C THR A 800 -5.01 -25.73 -17.90
N LYS A 801 -4.69 -26.00 -16.62
CA LYS A 801 -5.63 -25.78 -15.51
C LYS A 801 -6.13 -24.33 -15.44
N ARG A 802 -5.38 -23.39 -16.02
CA ARG A 802 -5.72 -21.98 -16.05
C ARG A 802 -6.96 -21.68 -16.90
N PHE A 803 -7.33 -22.56 -17.83
CA PHE A 803 -8.50 -22.36 -18.67
C PHE A 803 -9.80 -22.22 -17.85
N PHE A 804 -10.00 -23.05 -16.84
CA PHE A 804 -11.20 -23.10 -16.01
C PHE A 804 -11.09 -22.45 -14.63
N ASN A 805 -9.96 -21.85 -14.27
CA ASN A 805 -9.70 -21.37 -12.92
C ASN A 805 -10.48 -20.09 -12.54
N ASN A 806 -11.08 -19.37 -13.51
CA ASN A 806 -11.84 -18.14 -13.27
C ASN A 806 -13.34 -18.41 -13.35
N ILE A 807 -13.96 -18.58 -12.19
CA ILE A 807 -15.39 -18.85 -12.09
C ILE A 807 -16.25 -17.64 -12.53
N TYR A 808 -15.75 -16.42 -12.34
CA TYR A 808 -16.47 -15.21 -12.75
C TYR A 808 -16.53 -15.09 -14.27
N LEU A 809 -15.46 -15.46 -14.97
CA LEU A 809 -15.45 -15.49 -16.43
C LEU A 809 -16.40 -16.58 -16.97
N ALA A 810 -16.42 -17.76 -16.34
CA ALA A 810 -17.35 -18.82 -16.71
C ALA A 810 -18.80 -18.37 -16.49
N GLY A 811 -19.10 -17.71 -15.36
CA GLY A 811 -20.42 -17.13 -15.10
C GLY A 811 -20.83 -16.07 -16.12
N ALA A 812 -19.92 -15.14 -16.45
CA ALA A 812 -20.15 -14.10 -17.46
C ALA A 812 -20.38 -14.70 -18.85
N PHE A 813 -19.62 -15.74 -19.22
CA PHE A 813 -19.78 -16.47 -20.47
C PHE A 813 -21.17 -17.14 -20.57
N ILE A 814 -21.58 -17.90 -19.55
CA ILE A 814 -22.87 -18.61 -19.52
C ILE A 814 -24.00 -17.59 -19.58
N LEU A 815 -23.94 -16.53 -18.76
CA LEU A 815 -24.96 -15.48 -18.74
C LEU A 815 -25.07 -14.79 -20.10
N GLY A 816 -23.95 -14.42 -20.70
CA GLY A 816 -23.90 -13.80 -22.02
C GLY A 816 -24.48 -14.71 -23.11
N LEU A 817 -24.13 -16.00 -23.05
CA LEU A 817 -24.66 -16.99 -24.00
C LEU A 817 -26.18 -17.18 -23.87
N VAL A 818 -26.70 -17.22 -22.64
CA VAL A 818 -28.17 -17.30 -22.37
C VAL A 818 -28.85 -16.04 -22.88
N LEU A 819 -28.31 -14.86 -22.64
CA LEU A 819 -28.88 -13.59 -23.07
C LEU A 819 -28.96 -13.48 -24.59
N ILE A 820 -27.85 -13.76 -25.31
CA ILE A 820 -27.86 -13.68 -26.79
C ILE A 820 -28.78 -14.75 -27.41
N THR A 821 -28.78 -15.97 -26.85
CA THR A 821 -29.68 -17.02 -27.31
C THR A 821 -31.12 -16.61 -27.09
N GLY A 822 -31.47 -16.05 -25.91
CA GLY A 822 -32.79 -15.54 -25.58
C GLY A 822 -33.25 -14.44 -26.54
N VAL A 823 -32.41 -13.47 -26.85
CA VAL A 823 -32.73 -12.38 -27.82
C VAL A 823 -33.05 -12.93 -29.19
N VAL A 824 -32.30 -13.95 -29.65
CA VAL A 824 -32.52 -14.55 -30.99
C VAL A 824 -33.72 -15.50 -31.03
N MET A 825 -34.04 -16.19 -29.92
CA MET A 825 -35.07 -17.25 -29.91
C MET A 825 -36.44 -16.77 -29.43
N ILE A 826 -36.52 -15.65 -28.67
CA ILE A 826 -37.80 -15.15 -28.11
C ILE A 826 -38.43 -14.15 -29.08
N PRO A 827 -39.58 -14.46 -29.71
CA PRO A 827 -40.18 -13.60 -30.73
C PRO A 827 -40.55 -12.19 -30.26
N ASN A 828 -40.94 -12.03 -29.00
CA ASN A 828 -41.30 -10.73 -28.43
C ASN A 828 -40.13 -9.75 -28.36
N LEU A 829 -38.89 -10.24 -28.45
CA LEU A 829 -37.65 -9.40 -28.43
C LEU A 829 -37.20 -9.02 -29.85
N HIS A 830 -37.73 -9.65 -30.89
CA HIS A 830 -37.23 -9.47 -32.24
C HIS A 830 -37.41 -8.04 -32.77
N ALA A 831 -38.56 -7.45 -32.52
CA ALA A 831 -38.83 -6.08 -32.96
C ALA A 831 -37.83 -5.10 -32.26
N MET A 832 -37.60 -5.26 -30.97
CA MET A 832 -36.72 -4.43 -30.17
C MET A 832 -35.25 -4.51 -30.62
N PHE A 833 -34.80 -5.75 -30.90
CA PHE A 833 -33.39 -5.96 -31.28
C PHE A 833 -33.19 -6.06 -32.80
N LYS A 834 -34.22 -5.90 -33.63
CA LYS A 834 -34.15 -6.03 -35.08
C LYS A 834 -33.51 -7.35 -35.51
N VAL A 835 -33.91 -8.45 -34.91
CA VAL A 835 -33.42 -9.81 -35.16
C VAL A 835 -34.54 -10.72 -35.63
N GLN A 836 -34.18 -11.88 -36.13
CA GLN A 836 -35.11 -12.94 -36.57
C GLN A 836 -34.72 -14.27 -35.92
N THR A 837 -35.71 -15.16 -35.68
CA THR A 837 -35.45 -16.49 -35.18
C THR A 837 -34.54 -17.27 -36.13
N LEU A 838 -33.47 -17.86 -35.57
CA LEU A 838 -32.55 -18.72 -36.31
C LEU A 838 -33.05 -20.19 -36.24
N THR A 839 -32.92 -20.88 -37.36
CA THR A 839 -33.10 -22.34 -37.39
C THR A 839 -31.97 -23.02 -36.64
N PHE A 840 -32.19 -24.27 -36.23
CA PHE A 840 -31.16 -25.05 -35.51
C PHE A 840 -29.83 -25.13 -36.31
N CYS A 841 -29.89 -25.33 -37.62
CA CYS A 841 -28.70 -25.35 -38.46
C CYS A 841 -27.98 -24.00 -38.48
N GLN A 842 -28.70 -22.89 -38.57
CA GLN A 842 -28.12 -21.53 -38.54
C GLN A 842 -27.50 -21.23 -37.19
N LEU A 843 -28.15 -21.64 -36.10
CA LEU A 843 -27.60 -21.50 -34.75
C LEU A 843 -26.32 -22.31 -34.57
N MET A 844 -26.25 -23.53 -35.09
CA MET A 844 -25.06 -24.34 -35.09
C MET A 844 -23.90 -23.73 -35.91
N ILE A 845 -24.18 -23.08 -37.03
CA ILE A 845 -23.22 -22.35 -37.83
C ILE A 845 -22.67 -21.16 -37.03
N VAL A 846 -23.56 -20.36 -36.41
CA VAL A 846 -23.21 -19.21 -35.60
C VAL A 846 -22.27 -19.61 -34.45
N TYR A 847 -22.65 -20.62 -33.67
CA TYR A 847 -21.84 -21.09 -32.55
C TYR A 847 -20.55 -21.77 -33.04
N GLY A 848 -20.65 -22.59 -34.08
CA GLY A 848 -19.45 -23.24 -34.67
C GLY A 848 -18.39 -22.22 -35.06
N LEU A 849 -18.76 -21.17 -35.81
CA LEU A 849 -17.86 -20.09 -36.20
C LEU A 849 -17.34 -19.30 -35.01
N ALA A 850 -18.21 -19.01 -34.04
CA ALA A 850 -17.79 -18.29 -32.83
C ALA A 850 -16.78 -19.09 -31.99
N PHE A 851 -17.01 -20.38 -31.79
CA PHE A 851 -16.11 -21.25 -31.05
C PHE A 851 -14.78 -21.53 -31.80
N LEU A 852 -14.76 -21.47 -33.14
CA LEU A 852 -13.53 -21.57 -33.92
C LEU A 852 -12.52 -20.45 -33.63
N ASN A 853 -12.97 -19.29 -33.11
CA ASN A 853 -12.08 -18.24 -32.64
C ASN A 853 -11.10 -18.75 -31.56
N LEU A 854 -11.55 -19.68 -30.69
CA LEU A 854 -10.74 -20.18 -29.60
C LEU A 854 -9.47 -20.89 -30.11
N PRO A 855 -9.53 -21.99 -30.87
CA PRO A 855 -8.35 -22.67 -31.33
C PRO A 855 -7.51 -21.83 -32.30
N ILE A 856 -8.11 -21.01 -33.17
CA ILE A 856 -7.37 -20.16 -34.11
C ILE A 856 -6.51 -19.15 -33.36
N ILE A 857 -7.06 -18.42 -32.42
CA ILE A 857 -6.32 -17.42 -31.64
C ILE A 857 -5.28 -18.09 -30.73
N GLN A 858 -5.58 -19.26 -30.14
CA GLN A 858 -4.59 -20.01 -29.35
C GLN A 858 -3.40 -20.49 -30.22
N CYS A 859 -3.68 -20.91 -31.43
CA CYS A 859 -2.61 -21.24 -32.41
C CYS A 859 -1.78 -20.03 -32.80
N LEU A 860 -2.41 -18.86 -33.04
CA LEU A 860 -1.71 -17.59 -33.28
C LEU A 860 -0.79 -17.24 -32.12
N LYS A 861 -1.26 -17.36 -30.89
CA LYS A 861 -0.44 -17.13 -29.69
C LYS A 861 0.75 -18.10 -29.60
N ALA A 862 0.54 -19.36 -29.92
CA ALA A 862 1.63 -20.34 -29.95
C ALA A 862 2.69 -19.99 -30.98
N ILE A 863 2.27 -19.57 -32.20
CA ILE A 863 3.17 -19.13 -33.24
C ILE A 863 3.95 -17.88 -32.83
N MET A 864 3.26 -16.86 -32.30
CA MET A 864 3.87 -15.62 -31.84
C MET A 864 4.88 -15.88 -30.71
N LYS A 865 4.56 -16.76 -29.77
CA LYS A 865 5.47 -17.15 -28.69
C LYS A 865 6.75 -17.81 -29.26
N LYS A 866 6.60 -18.71 -30.22
CA LYS A 866 7.73 -19.38 -30.87
C LYS A 866 8.60 -18.40 -31.70
N ALA A 867 7.97 -17.42 -32.35
CA ALA A 867 8.67 -16.41 -33.14
C ALA A 867 9.44 -15.40 -32.25
N ALA A 868 8.96 -15.13 -31.03
CA ALA A 868 9.65 -14.29 -30.08
C ALA A 868 10.84 -14.97 -29.36
N GLY A 869 11.14 -16.23 -29.63
CA GLY A 869 12.29 -16.96 -29.08
C GLY A 869 12.11 -17.41 -27.61
N ASN A 870 10.92 -17.37 -27.09
CA ASN A 870 10.58 -17.78 -25.72
C ASN A 870 9.64 -18.99 -25.70
#